data_054fa76014d93be5605b3601fb033e87
#
_entry.id   054fa76014d93be5605b3601fb033e87
#
_cell.length_a   1.000
_cell.length_b   1.000
_cell.length_c   1.000
_cell.angle_alpha   90.00
_cell.angle_beta   90.00
_cell.angle_gamma   90.00
#
_symmetry.space_group_name_H-M   'P 1'
#
loop_
_entity.id
_entity.type
_entity.pdbx_description
1 polymer ?
#
loop_
_entity_poly.entity_id
_entity_poly.type
_entity_poly.pdbx_seq_one_letter_code
_entity_poly.pdbx_strand_id
1 'polypeptide(L)'
;MRIGQKLKRQLGFLMSVLCAVSLVACGTKYADAPALLEPVSGTESYREVSVGDVGDLKIAYGSIVPTEHAVFWTTQVSVAEVLVDVGDYVEAGQVVATADLEAAQKAKQDLEEARSLLVQKRELEVQKQQLTIQKLNLKQAGENQLGDSDSAAKTGKEIETEQENANYDELLYKHQLADYDDQIQKQQEIIEDGTLKATASGYVSYVRQFTYGNQVTSSMNVITIADYEDTYIQIQNTTIKDKLLEKYDRYYTIQDGAKISLREYAYTTQERLTAENQQKYPALRMQYEDAQKSAPVGSVIAVYLVRDRVEDVLYVGNDSIYEDDQGSFVYVKNGEQREQRYIETGVSDTVNTEVISGLSEGEKVYYTSEAAWPDAYEEYTVSAPTNYDSMFYTNRYAIADTMRINYTSPYEGTIQEICVSNGDYVQKGDVLLKVRTNEGSAKLAEMRSGIEDMKENRTKAVQAHENTLQSLQQEKQAALTAGQTPLATGTDAQKATDGDAEEQANPNLSSMLDVDIQIENLDFQIQTLDYTYQLKQSEEAYTEASCNNDGTGVMSICAEQEGEVLDFWRDTGGKLELDSDILAIDTPVKEKLALYGGNSKVANGTPVSVKDEESGKTIQGIICGSNGITEGTKEEYYVTTVGNRVYITQSLTDDSRMYYVKLDGNASVEDMTGSQIISYPLISYSDVYTIPADALYTE
;
A
#
# COMPACT_ATOMS: atom_id res chain seq x y z
N MET A 1 33.89 -19.66 -55.12
CA MET A 1 33.58 -20.59 -54.01
C MET A 1 34.71 -21.58 -53.67
N ARG A 2 35.96 -21.32 -54.06
CA ARG A 2 37.11 -22.20 -53.80
C ARG A 2 38.20 -21.57 -52.90
N ILE A 3 38.08 -20.32 -52.52
CA ILE A 3 39.04 -19.62 -51.67
C ILE A 3 38.70 -19.74 -50.17
N GLY A 4 37.42 -19.90 -49.82
CA GLY A 4 36.98 -20.03 -48.41
C GLY A 4 37.32 -21.36 -47.73
N GLN A 5 37.53 -22.42 -48.47
CA GLN A 5 37.83 -23.73 -47.89
C GLN A 5 39.34 -23.92 -47.56
N LYS A 6 40.23 -23.21 -48.28
CA LYS A 6 41.67 -23.22 -47.95
C LYS A 6 41.99 -22.39 -46.72
N LEU A 7 41.28 -21.28 -46.50
CA LEU A 7 41.46 -20.44 -45.32
C LEU A 7 40.96 -21.10 -44.02
N LYS A 8 39.83 -21.83 -44.09
CA LYS A 8 39.32 -22.61 -42.93
C LYS A 8 40.22 -23.79 -42.56
N ARG A 9 40.87 -24.39 -43.52
CA ARG A 9 41.84 -25.50 -43.30
C ARG A 9 43.14 -25.00 -42.68
N GLN A 10 43.60 -23.78 -43.07
CA GLN A 10 44.81 -23.18 -42.48
C GLN A 10 44.54 -22.64 -41.07
N LEU A 11 43.34 -22.09 -40.81
CA LEU A 11 42.95 -21.63 -39.46
C LEU A 11 42.75 -22.81 -38.49
N GLY A 12 42.20 -23.94 -38.97
CA GLY A 12 42.05 -25.16 -38.18
C GLY A 12 43.39 -25.79 -37.83
N PHE A 13 44.37 -25.72 -38.77
CA PHE A 13 45.72 -26.26 -38.52
C PHE A 13 46.52 -25.33 -37.57
N LEU A 14 46.36 -24.02 -37.65
CA LEU A 14 46.97 -23.06 -36.72
C LEU A 14 46.39 -23.21 -35.29
N MET A 15 45.10 -23.46 -35.18
CA MET A 15 44.42 -23.65 -33.89
C MET A 15 44.79 -24.98 -33.23
N SER A 16 44.97 -26.04 -34.01
CA SER A 16 45.43 -27.34 -33.50
C SER A 16 46.93 -27.33 -33.13
N VAL A 17 47.76 -26.54 -33.79
CA VAL A 17 49.16 -26.34 -33.40
C VAL A 17 49.26 -25.45 -32.15
N LEU A 18 48.40 -24.44 -31.99
CA LEU A 18 48.35 -23.64 -30.77
C LEU A 18 47.88 -24.45 -29.54
N CYS A 19 46.90 -25.36 -29.72
CA CYS A 19 46.50 -26.27 -28.65
C CYS A 19 47.57 -27.33 -28.33
N ALA A 20 48.34 -27.78 -29.32
CA ALA A 20 49.43 -28.72 -29.09
C ALA A 20 50.62 -28.06 -28.38
N VAL A 21 50.89 -26.78 -28.66
CA VAL A 21 51.95 -26.01 -27.96
C VAL A 21 51.55 -25.63 -26.52
N SER A 22 50.26 -25.41 -26.28
CA SER A 22 49.76 -25.17 -24.90
C SER A 22 49.77 -26.45 -24.05
N LEU A 23 49.66 -27.63 -24.65
CA LEU A 23 49.77 -28.90 -23.95
C LEU A 23 51.24 -29.31 -23.65
N VAL A 24 52.20 -28.75 -24.36
CA VAL A 24 53.62 -28.99 -24.09
C VAL A 24 54.20 -27.97 -23.11
N ALA A 25 53.56 -26.79 -22.91
CA ALA A 25 53.97 -25.79 -21.94
C ALA A 25 53.47 -26.08 -20.49
N CYS A 26 52.57 -27.04 -20.30
CA CYS A 26 52.20 -27.59 -18.98
C CYS A 26 53.04 -28.76 -18.51
N GLY A 27 54.19 -28.98 -19.10
CA GLY A 27 55.22 -29.86 -18.59
C GLY A 27 56.16 -29.13 -17.62
N THR A 28 55.64 -28.38 -16.69
CA THR A 28 56.35 -28.11 -15.46
C THR A 28 56.49 -29.45 -14.75
N LYS A 29 57.73 -29.85 -14.55
CA LYS A 29 58.05 -30.91 -13.58
C LYS A 29 57.08 -30.70 -12.41
N TYR A 30 56.19 -31.64 -12.20
CA TYR A 30 55.64 -31.81 -10.87
C TYR A 30 56.89 -31.89 -9.99
N ALA A 31 57.16 -30.88 -9.20
CA ALA A 31 57.93 -31.05 -7.98
C ALA A 31 57.32 -32.29 -7.37
N ASP A 32 58.15 -33.29 -7.13
CA ASP A 32 57.72 -34.58 -6.62
C ASP A 32 56.50 -34.36 -5.73
N ALA A 33 55.36 -35.00 -6.10
CA ALA A 33 54.16 -34.90 -5.26
C ALA A 33 54.67 -35.15 -3.84
N PRO A 34 54.39 -34.25 -2.89
CA PRO A 34 54.86 -34.43 -1.53
C PRO A 34 54.52 -35.84 -1.15
N ALA A 35 55.51 -36.59 -0.73
CA ALA A 35 55.30 -37.99 -0.37
C ALA A 35 54.09 -38.04 0.52
N LEU A 36 53.08 -38.84 0.14
CA LEU A 36 51.92 -39.06 0.99
C LEU A 36 52.48 -39.42 2.37
N LEU A 37 52.30 -38.53 3.31
CA LEU A 37 52.63 -38.80 4.73
C LEU A 37 51.90 -40.09 5.07
N GLU A 38 52.63 -41.06 5.65
CA GLU A 38 51.96 -42.25 6.16
C GLU A 38 50.83 -41.82 7.07
N PRO A 39 49.64 -42.42 6.98
CA PRO A 39 48.52 -42.04 7.86
C PRO A 39 49.02 -42.14 9.31
N VAL A 40 49.05 -41.02 9.98
CA VAL A 40 49.38 -41.00 11.43
C VAL A 40 48.34 -41.87 12.12
N SER A 41 48.75 -42.96 12.75
CA SER A 41 47.83 -43.77 13.52
C SER A 41 47.21 -42.89 14.62
N GLY A 42 45.86 -42.76 14.60
CA GLY A 42 45.14 -41.95 15.58
C GLY A 42 45.60 -42.29 17.01
N THR A 43 45.87 -41.27 17.79
CA THR A 43 46.19 -41.43 19.22
C THR A 43 44.93 -41.84 19.94
N GLU A 44 44.89 -43.02 20.53
CA GLU A 44 43.77 -43.43 21.38
C GLU A 44 43.80 -42.62 22.64
N SER A 45 42.80 -41.78 22.83
CA SER A 45 42.58 -40.96 24.02
C SER A 45 41.33 -41.45 24.72
N TYR A 46 41.19 -41.10 25.98
CA TYR A 46 39.98 -41.42 26.76
C TYR A 46 39.42 -40.17 27.45
N ARG A 47 38.11 -40.17 27.61
CA ARG A 47 37.40 -39.14 28.41
C ARG A 47 36.48 -39.80 29.42
N GLU A 48 36.09 -39.03 30.43
CA GLU A 48 35.17 -39.51 31.48
C GLU A 48 33.73 -39.43 31.04
N VAL A 49 32.95 -40.45 31.35
CA VAL A 49 31.49 -40.44 31.24
C VAL A 49 30.96 -39.41 32.23
N SER A 50 30.18 -38.48 31.75
CA SER A 50 29.70 -37.33 32.50
C SER A 50 28.17 -37.29 32.56
N VAL A 51 27.64 -36.57 33.53
CA VAL A 51 26.21 -36.26 33.64
C VAL A 51 25.97 -34.86 33.14
N GLY A 52 24.92 -34.68 32.33
CA GLY A 52 24.54 -33.38 31.81
C GLY A 52 23.35 -33.47 30.85
N ASP A 53 23.15 -32.43 30.07
CA ASP A 53 22.02 -32.30 29.17
C ASP A 53 22.42 -32.69 27.74
N VAL A 54 21.62 -33.54 27.10
CA VAL A 54 21.76 -33.91 25.68
C VAL A 54 20.46 -33.58 24.95
N GLY A 55 20.55 -32.96 23.76
CA GLY A 55 19.37 -32.63 22.99
C GLY A 55 19.75 -32.13 21.60
N ASP A 56 18.88 -32.36 20.63
CA ASP A 56 19.09 -31.88 19.28
C ASP A 56 19.07 -30.34 19.27
N LEU A 57 20.21 -29.76 18.95
CA LEU A 57 20.46 -28.33 18.97
C LEU A 57 20.64 -27.81 17.56
N LYS A 58 19.85 -26.79 17.19
CA LYS A 58 20.05 -26.01 15.99
C LYS A 58 20.33 -24.57 16.33
N ILE A 59 21.33 -23.99 15.68
CA ILE A 59 21.68 -22.59 15.82
C ILE A 59 21.19 -21.84 14.59
N ALA A 60 20.49 -20.74 14.80
CA ALA A 60 20.08 -19.81 13.77
C ALA A 60 20.51 -18.39 14.17
N TYR A 61 20.75 -17.54 13.20
CA TYR A 61 21.12 -16.15 13.44
C TYR A 61 19.96 -15.24 13.11
N GLY A 62 19.66 -14.32 13.99
CA GLY A 62 18.59 -13.35 13.82
C GLY A 62 19.03 -11.93 14.13
N SER A 63 18.42 -10.97 13.46
CA SER A 63 18.64 -9.54 13.73
C SER A 63 17.56 -9.02 14.66
N ILE A 64 17.92 -8.17 15.61
CA ILE A 64 16.97 -7.40 16.41
C ILE A 64 16.37 -6.32 15.52
N VAL A 65 15.07 -6.36 15.34
CA VAL A 65 14.32 -5.39 14.52
C VAL A 65 13.17 -4.78 15.33
N PRO A 66 12.83 -3.52 15.09
CA PRO A 66 11.68 -2.89 15.74
C PRO A 66 10.38 -3.48 15.19
N THR A 67 9.34 -3.40 16.00
CA THR A 67 7.98 -3.67 15.52
C THR A 67 7.54 -2.53 14.62
N GLU A 68 7.04 -2.88 13.44
CA GLU A 68 6.61 -1.93 12.43
C GLU A 68 5.08 -1.92 12.32
N HIS A 69 4.51 -0.72 12.39
CA HIS A 69 3.07 -0.47 12.29
C HIS A 69 2.75 0.19 10.96
N ALA A 70 2.07 -0.52 10.08
CA ALA A 70 1.58 0.04 8.83
C ALA A 70 0.37 0.96 9.10
N VAL A 71 0.39 2.15 8.52
CA VAL A 71 -0.68 3.14 8.61
C VAL A 71 -1.29 3.33 7.23
N PHE A 72 -2.60 3.12 7.13
CA PHE A 72 -3.35 3.13 5.88
C PHE A 72 -4.79 3.57 6.10
N TRP A 73 -5.44 4.07 5.04
CA TRP A 73 -6.88 4.35 5.07
C TRP A 73 -7.70 3.06 4.92
N THR A 74 -8.86 3.05 5.57
CA THR A 74 -9.84 1.96 5.47
C THR A 74 -10.70 2.05 4.22
N THR A 75 -10.81 3.25 3.65
CA THR A 75 -11.55 3.58 2.42
C THR A 75 -10.60 3.97 1.30
N GLN A 76 -11.10 4.02 0.07
CA GLN A 76 -10.35 4.56 -1.05
C GLN A 76 -10.40 6.09 -1.00
N VAL A 77 -9.23 6.74 -1.01
CA VAL A 77 -9.10 8.20 -0.96
C VAL A 77 -8.06 8.69 -1.96
N SER A 78 -8.16 9.97 -2.36
CA SER A 78 -7.07 10.69 -3.01
C SER A 78 -6.25 11.41 -1.95
N VAL A 79 -4.92 11.26 -1.97
CA VAL A 79 -4.04 11.90 -0.97
C VAL A 79 -3.83 13.37 -1.35
N ALA A 80 -4.11 14.28 -0.40
CA ALA A 80 -3.81 15.69 -0.56
C ALA A 80 -2.39 16.03 -0.14
N GLU A 81 -1.97 15.55 1.05
CA GLU A 81 -0.67 15.88 1.61
C GLU A 81 -0.22 14.82 2.60
N VAL A 82 1.08 14.54 2.63
CA VAL A 82 1.74 13.77 3.68
C VAL A 82 2.52 14.74 4.56
N LEU A 83 2.21 14.75 5.86
CA LEU A 83 2.67 15.75 6.84
C LEU A 83 3.96 15.34 7.56
N VAL A 84 4.47 14.14 7.29
CA VAL A 84 5.62 13.55 7.97
C VAL A 84 6.59 12.99 6.96
N ASP A 85 7.85 12.91 7.36
CA ASP A 85 8.92 12.34 6.54
C ASP A 85 9.63 11.20 7.27
N VAL A 86 10.37 10.38 6.51
CA VAL A 86 11.18 9.30 7.08
C VAL A 86 12.15 9.87 8.12
N GLY A 87 12.16 9.27 9.32
CA GLY A 87 12.96 9.70 10.46
C GLY A 87 12.26 10.67 11.41
N ASP A 88 11.07 11.15 11.09
CA ASP A 88 10.30 11.96 12.03
C ASP A 88 9.71 11.07 13.15
N TYR A 89 9.70 11.60 14.38
CA TYR A 89 9.01 10.95 15.48
C TYR A 89 7.56 11.40 15.50
N VAL A 90 6.65 10.45 15.64
CA VAL A 90 5.21 10.69 15.73
C VAL A 90 4.63 10.08 17.00
N GLU A 91 3.60 10.72 17.52
CA GLU A 91 2.83 10.19 18.65
C GLU A 91 1.56 9.46 18.16
N ALA A 92 1.13 8.44 18.87
CA ALA A 92 -0.12 7.76 18.56
C ALA A 92 -1.30 8.75 18.51
N GLY A 93 -2.07 8.72 17.42
CA GLY A 93 -3.18 9.66 17.18
C GLY A 93 -2.78 10.95 16.46
N GLN A 94 -1.48 11.24 16.27
CA GLN A 94 -1.03 12.38 15.47
C GLN A 94 -1.47 12.22 14.02
N VAL A 95 -1.94 13.32 13.38
CA VAL A 95 -2.26 13.34 11.96
C VAL A 95 -0.96 13.28 11.15
N VAL A 96 -0.85 12.32 10.25
CA VAL A 96 0.35 12.06 9.46
C VAL A 96 0.15 12.26 7.95
N ALA A 97 -1.11 12.23 7.50
CA ALA A 97 -1.47 12.57 6.12
C ALA A 97 -2.93 13.03 6.05
N THR A 98 -3.28 13.75 4.98
CA THR A 98 -4.65 14.21 4.71
C THR A 98 -5.08 13.75 3.32
N ALA A 99 -6.37 13.40 3.20
CA ALA A 99 -6.97 13.11 1.91
C ALA A 99 -7.47 14.40 1.24
N ASP A 100 -7.51 14.39 -0.08
CA ASP A 100 -8.24 15.39 -0.86
C ASP A 100 -9.75 15.11 -0.71
N LEU A 101 -10.42 15.98 -0.01
CA LEU A 101 -11.83 15.85 0.32
C LEU A 101 -12.74 16.71 -0.57
N GLU A 102 -12.18 17.50 -1.48
CA GLU A 102 -12.95 18.43 -2.31
C GLU A 102 -14.00 17.66 -3.13
N ALA A 103 -13.62 16.58 -3.78
CA ALA A 103 -14.54 15.75 -4.56
C ALA A 103 -15.62 15.09 -3.68
N ALA A 104 -15.28 14.60 -2.49
CA ALA A 104 -16.23 13.97 -1.59
C ALA A 104 -17.19 15.00 -0.97
N GLN A 105 -16.71 16.19 -0.61
CA GLN A 105 -17.52 17.29 -0.11
C GLN A 105 -18.50 17.78 -1.17
N LYS A 106 -18.03 17.94 -2.41
CA LYS A 106 -18.87 18.30 -3.54
C LYS A 106 -19.94 17.23 -3.82
N ALA A 107 -19.56 15.97 -3.90
CA ALA A 107 -20.49 14.86 -4.11
C ALA A 107 -21.56 14.80 -3.00
N LYS A 108 -21.17 15.02 -1.73
CA LYS A 108 -22.13 15.11 -0.62
C LYS A 108 -23.09 16.29 -0.80
N GLN A 109 -22.58 17.46 -1.15
CA GLN A 109 -23.41 18.64 -1.40
C GLN A 109 -24.40 18.40 -2.55
N ASP A 110 -23.95 17.84 -3.66
CA ASP A 110 -24.80 17.52 -4.82
C ASP A 110 -25.93 16.54 -4.45
N LEU A 111 -25.62 15.52 -3.64
CA LEU A 111 -26.60 14.56 -3.12
C LEU A 111 -27.60 15.22 -2.14
N GLU A 112 -27.15 16.10 -1.26
CA GLU A 112 -28.03 16.88 -0.35
C GLU A 112 -28.97 17.80 -1.11
N GLU A 113 -28.49 18.45 -2.17
CA GLU A 113 -29.30 19.26 -3.06
C GLU A 113 -30.34 18.43 -3.83
N ALA A 114 -29.91 17.28 -4.40
CA ALA A 114 -30.82 16.35 -5.08
C ALA A 114 -31.88 15.80 -4.15
N ARG A 115 -31.50 15.43 -2.92
CA ARG A 115 -32.44 15.02 -1.87
C ARG A 115 -33.44 16.12 -1.51
N SER A 116 -32.97 17.36 -1.38
CA SER A 116 -33.84 18.52 -1.10
C SER A 116 -34.82 18.75 -2.23
N LEU A 117 -34.40 18.63 -3.49
CA LEU A 117 -35.25 18.70 -4.66
C LEU A 117 -36.32 17.62 -4.64
N LEU A 118 -35.95 16.37 -4.33
CA LEU A 118 -36.90 15.25 -4.21
C LEU A 118 -37.99 15.53 -3.19
N VAL A 119 -37.60 16.08 -2.01
CA VAL A 119 -38.54 16.46 -0.94
C VAL A 119 -39.51 17.56 -1.43
N GLN A 120 -38.99 18.63 -2.05
CA GLN A 120 -39.82 19.72 -2.56
C GLN A 120 -40.77 19.27 -3.66
N LYS A 121 -40.31 18.43 -4.58
CA LYS A 121 -41.16 17.84 -5.62
C LYS A 121 -42.27 17.01 -5.01
N ARG A 122 -41.94 16.14 -4.06
CA ARG A 122 -42.94 15.30 -3.38
C ARG A 122 -44.04 16.11 -2.71
N GLU A 123 -43.65 17.22 -2.05
CA GLU A 123 -44.62 18.10 -1.43
C GLU A 123 -45.63 18.67 -2.44
N LEU A 124 -45.17 19.12 -3.60
CA LEU A 124 -46.01 19.62 -4.67
C LEU A 124 -46.86 18.50 -5.32
N GLU A 125 -46.28 17.32 -5.53
CA GLU A 125 -47.00 16.15 -6.05
C GLU A 125 -48.13 15.70 -5.11
N VAL A 126 -47.90 15.69 -3.80
CA VAL A 126 -48.95 15.39 -2.81
C VAL A 126 -50.07 16.41 -2.88
N GLN A 127 -49.75 17.71 -2.96
CA GLN A 127 -50.75 18.76 -3.15
C GLN A 127 -51.54 18.54 -4.46
N LYS A 128 -50.88 18.24 -5.55
CA LYS A 128 -51.52 17.93 -6.84
C LYS A 128 -52.45 16.71 -6.75
N GLN A 129 -52.01 15.63 -6.12
CA GLN A 129 -52.85 14.43 -5.92
C GLN A 129 -54.09 14.74 -5.10
N GLN A 130 -53.95 15.56 -4.01
CA GLN A 130 -55.09 16.00 -3.22
C GLN A 130 -56.09 16.80 -4.05
N LEU A 131 -55.61 17.71 -4.89
CA LEU A 131 -56.45 18.49 -5.78
C LEU A 131 -57.11 17.61 -6.83
N THR A 132 -56.42 16.64 -7.41
CA THR A 132 -57.01 15.67 -8.35
C THR A 132 -58.13 14.87 -7.71
N ILE A 133 -57.96 14.38 -6.51
CA ILE A 133 -59.02 13.67 -5.75
C ILE A 133 -60.16 14.66 -5.45
N GLN A 134 -59.90 15.91 -5.10
CA GLN A 134 -60.94 16.95 -4.89
C GLN A 134 -61.74 17.19 -6.15
N LYS A 135 -61.11 17.28 -7.32
CA LYS A 135 -61.74 17.41 -8.64
C LYS A 135 -62.66 16.24 -8.93
N LEU A 136 -62.19 15.01 -8.71
CA LEU A 136 -62.98 13.80 -8.90
C LEU A 136 -64.20 13.73 -7.99
N ASN A 137 -64.05 14.16 -6.71
CA ASN A 137 -65.17 14.28 -5.78
C ASN A 137 -66.22 15.29 -6.24
N LEU A 138 -65.78 16.48 -6.77
CA LEU A 138 -66.71 17.48 -7.33
C LEU A 138 -67.42 16.91 -8.54
N LYS A 139 -66.74 16.19 -9.43
CA LYS A 139 -67.28 15.51 -10.59
C LYS A 139 -68.34 14.50 -10.19
N GLN A 140 -68.05 13.62 -9.25
CA GLN A 140 -68.98 12.60 -8.71
C GLN A 140 -70.22 13.23 -8.08
N ALA A 141 -70.02 14.29 -7.30
CA ALA A 141 -71.13 14.99 -6.68
C ALA A 141 -72.09 15.61 -7.72
N GLY A 142 -71.57 16.19 -8.82
CA GLY A 142 -72.33 16.68 -9.92
C GLY A 142 -73.07 15.59 -10.68
N GLU A 143 -72.46 14.48 -10.98
CA GLU A 143 -73.07 13.29 -11.61
C GLU A 143 -74.21 12.75 -10.79
N ASN A 144 -74.05 12.64 -9.44
CA ASN A 144 -75.11 12.27 -8.53
C ASN A 144 -76.29 13.27 -8.53
N GLN A 145 -76.02 14.58 -8.62
CA GLN A 145 -77.06 15.60 -8.69
C GLN A 145 -77.86 15.53 -10.01
N LEU A 146 -77.22 15.09 -11.06
CA LEU A 146 -77.85 14.84 -12.38
C LEU A 146 -78.61 13.49 -12.43
N GLY A 147 -78.47 12.67 -11.40
CA GLY A 147 -79.07 11.32 -11.34
C GLY A 147 -78.37 10.26 -12.18
N ASP A 148 -77.16 10.53 -12.65
CA ASP A 148 -76.32 9.61 -13.41
C ASP A 148 -75.48 8.71 -12.47
N SER A 149 -76.16 7.66 -11.99
CA SER A 149 -75.55 6.72 -11.03
C SER A 149 -74.43 5.90 -11.60
N ASP A 150 -74.45 5.60 -12.91
CA ASP A 150 -73.45 4.77 -13.58
C ASP A 150 -72.12 5.54 -13.74
N SER A 151 -72.20 6.82 -14.18
CA SER A 151 -71.03 7.72 -14.24
C SER A 151 -70.48 7.98 -12.85
N ALA A 152 -71.32 8.25 -11.85
CA ALA A 152 -70.90 8.49 -10.48
C ALA A 152 -70.18 7.25 -9.85
N ALA A 153 -70.66 6.02 -10.18
CA ALA A 153 -69.98 4.79 -9.74
C ALA A 153 -68.63 4.60 -10.44
N LYS A 154 -68.53 4.97 -11.72
CA LYS A 154 -67.24 4.96 -12.45
C LYS A 154 -66.22 5.96 -11.86
N THR A 155 -66.67 7.20 -11.64
CA THR A 155 -65.84 8.23 -10.99
C THR A 155 -65.43 7.81 -9.58
N GLY A 156 -66.28 7.07 -8.83
CA GLY A 156 -65.89 6.49 -7.53
C GLY A 156 -64.70 5.53 -7.63
N LYS A 157 -64.66 4.69 -8.67
CA LYS A 157 -63.48 3.83 -8.91
C LYS A 157 -62.26 4.61 -9.33
N GLU A 158 -62.38 5.71 -10.10
CA GLU A 158 -61.27 6.60 -10.43
C GLU A 158 -60.66 7.19 -9.16
N ILE A 159 -61.48 7.59 -8.17
CA ILE A 159 -61.01 8.08 -6.86
C ILE A 159 -60.24 6.99 -6.10
N GLU A 160 -60.78 5.74 -6.04
CA GLU A 160 -60.08 4.64 -5.39
C GLU A 160 -58.72 4.38 -6.06
N THR A 161 -58.67 4.34 -7.37
CA THR A 161 -57.41 4.17 -8.13
C THR A 161 -56.39 5.29 -7.83
N GLU A 162 -56.84 6.53 -7.79
CA GLU A 162 -55.97 7.68 -7.49
C GLU A 162 -55.41 7.62 -6.07
N GLN A 163 -56.23 7.13 -5.10
CA GLN A 163 -55.75 6.91 -3.73
C GLN A 163 -54.72 5.77 -3.64
N GLU A 164 -54.90 4.68 -4.41
CA GLU A 164 -53.93 3.61 -4.50
C GLU A 164 -52.62 4.07 -5.12
N ASN A 165 -52.66 4.88 -6.20
CA ASN A 165 -51.53 5.50 -6.84
C ASN A 165 -50.77 6.38 -5.83
N ALA A 166 -51.46 7.23 -5.07
CA ALA A 166 -50.87 8.10 -4.07
C ALA A 166 -50.10 7.30 -2.98
N ASN A 167 -50.65 6.13 -2.56
CA ASN A 167 -49.97 5.25 -1.61
C ASN A 167 -48.73 4.59 -2.22
N TYR A 168 -48.79 4.19 -3.48
CA TYR A 168 -47.64 3.63 -4.20
C TYR A 168 -46.52 4.69 -4.37
N ASP A 169 -46.86 5.88 -4.78
CA ASP A 169 -45.90 7.00 -4.94
C ASP A 169 -45.23 7.37 -3.61
N GLU A 170 -45.97 7.29 -2.49
CA GLU A 170 -45.44 7.53 -1.17
C GLU A 170 -44.38 6.46 -0.77
N LEU A 171 -44.63 5.18 -1.14
CA LEU A 171 -43.70 4.11 -0.89
C LEU A 171 -42.44 4.28 -1.75
N LEU A 172 -42.58 4.64 -3.03
CA LEU A 172 -41.48 4.90 -3.93
C LEU A 172 -40.62 6.07 -3.45
N TYR A 173 -41.26 7.19 -3.04
CA TYR A 173 -40.59 8.32 -2.46
C TYR A 173 -39.73 7.95 -1.24
N LYS A 174 -40.27 7.16 -0.30
CA LYS A 174 -39.53 6.71 0.87
C LYS A 174 -38.29 5.88 0.50
N HIS A 175 -38.41 5.06 -0.53
CA HIS A 175 -37.27 4.27 -1.05
C HIS A 175 -36.18 5.20 -1.61
N GLN A 176 -36.58 6.12 -2.48
CA GLN A 176 -35.63 7.08 -3.08
C GLN A 176 -34.95 7.96 -2.00
N LEU A 177 -35.71 8.38 -1.01
CA LEU A 177 -35.18 9.18 0.11
C LEU A 177 -34.12 8.38 0.90
N ALA A 178 -34.42 7.11 1.20
CA ALA A 178 -33.48 6.23 1.89
C ALA A 178 -32.20 5.99 1.07
N ASP A 179 -32.30 5.86 -0.25
CA ASP A 179 -31.14 5.72 -1.15
C ASP A 179 -30.26 6.96 -1.12
N TYR A 180 -30.82 8.18 -1.09
CA TYR A 180 -30.06 9.41 -0.93
C TYR A 180 -29.39 9.49 0.45
N ASP A 181 -30.12 9.15 1.51
CA ASP A 181 -29.57 9.16 2.87
C ASP A 181 -28.36 8.20 2.99
N ASP A 182 -28.44 7.00 2.39
CA ASP A 182 -27.34 6.03 2.37
C ASP A 182 -26.13 6.54 1.58
N GLN A 183 -26.34 7.19 0.44
CA GLN A 183 -25.27 7.77 -0.36
C GLN A 183 -24.60 8.96 0.34
N ILE A 184 -25.38 9.85 0.99
CA ILE A 184 -24.88 10.98 1.77
C ILE A 184 -24.03 10.46 2.94
N GLN A 185 -24.51 9.42 3.63
CA GLN A 185 -23.79 8.79 4.72
C GLN A 185 -22.44 8.23 4.29
N LYS A 186 -22.37 7.58 3.12
CA LYS A 186 -21.10 7.07 2.54
C LYS A 186 -20.12 8.20 2.25
N GLN A 187 -20.57 9.33 1.70
CA GLN A 187 -19.69 10.48 1.48
C GLN A 187 -19.23 11.10 2.81
N GLN A 188 -20.09 11.13 3.81
CA GLN A 188 -19.74 11.60 5.14
C GLN A 188 -18.66 10.73 5.80
N GLU A 189 -18.75 9.40 5.66
CA GLU A 189 -17.73 8.46 6.15
C GLU A 189 -16.36 8.70 5.48
N ILE A 190 -16.34 8.95 4.17
CA ILE A 190 -15.11 9.31 3.43
C ILE A 190 -14.52 10.61 3.99
N ILE A 191 -15.36 11.63 4.27
CA ILE A 191 -14.92 12.91 4.81
C ILE A 191 -14.36 12.75 6.23
N GLU A 192 -14.99 11.94 7.07
CA GLU A 192 -14.53 11.66 8.44
C GLU A 192 -13.24 10.85 8.48
N ASP A 193 -13.03 9.91 7.53
CA ASP A 193 -11.79 9.14 7.36
C ASP A 193 -10.69 9.94 6.63
N GLY A 194 -10.95 11.21 6.32
CA GLY A 194 -10.06 12.06 5.52
C GLY A 194 -8.73 12.43 6.17
N THR A 195 -8.52 12.10 7.44
CA THR A 195 -7.24 12.30 8.13
C THR A 195 -6.63 10.98 8.54
N LEU A 196 -5.44 10.68 8.02
CA LEU A 196 -4.68 9.52 8.43
C LEU A 196 -3.93 9.83 9.72
N LYS A 197 -4.13 8.99 10.73
CA LYS A 197 -3.51 9.16 12.05
C LYS A 197 -2.54 8.03 12.34
N ALA A 198 -1.44 8.36 13.02
CA ALA A 198 -0.48 7.39 13.52
C ALA A 198 -1.17 6.39 14.46
N THR A 199 -0.99 5.09 14.19
CA THR A 199 -1.57 4.00 14.99
C THR A 199 -0.75 3.67 16.24
N ALA A 200 0.53 4.06 16.23
CA ALA A 200 1.47 3.88 17.34
C ALA A 200 2.40 5.10 17.44
N SER A 201 3.07 5.26 18.58
CA SER A 201 4.18 6.20 18.71
C SER A 201 5.46 5.54 18.22
N GLY A 202 6.33 6.30 17.56
CA GLY A 202 7.59 5.78 17.03
C GLY A 202 8.17 6.65 15.93
N TYR A 203 9.17 6.13 15.25
CA TYR A 203 9.82 6.82 14.13
C TYR A 203 9.24 6.36 12.80
N VAL A 204 8.97 7.30 11.91
CA VAL A 204 8.53 7.01 10.55
C VAL A 204 9.66 6.32 9.80
N SER A 205 9.47 5.04 9.45
CA SER A 205 10.46 4.22 8.75
C SER A 205 10.24 4.16 7.24
N TYR A 206 9.03 4.45 6.81
CA TYR A 206 8.64 4.45 5.41
C TYR A 206 7.54 5.47 5.17
N VAL A 207 7.64 6.21 4.07
CA VAL A 207 6.61 7.09 3.53
C VAL A 207 6.42 6.73 2.07
N ARG A 208 5.19 6.39 1.68
CA ARG A 208 4.87 6.19 0.27
C ARG A 208 4.98 7.50 -0.47
N GLN A 209 5.71 7.49 -1.57
CA GLN A 209 5.73 8.64 -2.47
C GLN A 209 4.47 8.61 -3.34
N PHE A 210 3.77 9.72 -3.34
CA PHE A 210 2.60 9.92 -4.19
C PHE A 210 2.96 10.90 -5.29
N THR A 211 2.63 10.54 -6.51
CA THR A 211 2.40 11.50 -7.56
C THR A 211 1.02 12.10 -7.29
N TYR A 212 0.88 13.42 -7.35
CA TYR A 212 -0.38 14.11 -7.07
C TYR A 212 -1.58 13.44 -7.75
N GLY A 213 -2.70 13.35 -7.05
CA GLY A 213 -3.92 12.72 -7.52
C GLY A 213 -3.94 11.19 -7.46
N ASN A 214 -2.89 10.52 -6.99
CA ASN A 214 -2.88 9.09 -6.85
C ASN A 214 -3.92 8.63 -5.82
N GLN A 215 -4.84 7.82 -6.29
CA GLN A 215 -5.82 7.18 -5.41
C GLN A 215 -5.15 6.06 -4.61
N VAL A 216 -5.34 6.10 -3.31
CA VAL A 216 -4.96 5.04 -2.39
C VAL A 216 -6.14 4.10 -2.21
N THR A 217 -5.93 2.84 -2.50
CA THR A 217 -6.94 1.82 -2.24
C THR A 217 -6.95 1.44 -0.75
N SER A 218 -8.08 0.95 -0.27
CA SER A 218 -8.20 0.41 1.08
C SER A 218 -7.05 -0.54 1.42
N SER A 219 -6.46 -0.37 2.61
CA SER A 219 -5.36 -1.19 3.15
C SER A 219 -4.00 -1.03 2.42
N MET A 220 -3.87 -0.05 1.52
CA MET A 220 -2.57 0.27 0.94
C MET A 220 -1.71 1.02 1.97
N ASN A 221 -0.55 0.47 2.30
CA ASN A 221 0.37 1.09 3.26
C ASN A 221 0.86 2.45 2.75
N VAL A 222 0.63 3.48 3.54
CA VAL A 222 1.03 4.87 3.24
C VAL A 222 2.27 5.26 4.03
N ILE A 223 2.28 4.93 5.31
CA ILE A 223 3.36 5.24 6.24
C ILE A 223 3.61 3.99 7.09
N THR A 224 4.86 3.71 7.40
CA THR A 224 5.23 2.72 8.40
C THR A 224 5.90 3.43 9.56
N ILE A 225 5.49 3.08 10.77
CA ILE A 225 6.05 3.59 12.03
C ILE A 225 6.80 2.45 12.71
N ALA A 226 8.07 2.65 13.01
CA ALA A 226 8.90 1.72 13.74
C ALA A 226 8.92 2.07 15.23
N ASP A 227 8.49 1.15 16.06
CA ASP A 227 8.55 1.25 17.52
C ASP A 227 9.85 0.59 18.00
N TYR A 228 10.81 1.41 18.43
CA TYR A 228 12.11 0.91 18.91
C TYR A 228 12.07 0.41 20.36
N GLU A 229 11.00 0.61 21.07
CA GLU A 229 10.78 0.07 22.41
C GLU A 229 10.20 -1.34 22.37
N ASP A 230 9.42 -1.66 21.32
CA ASP A 230 8.92 -3.00 21.05
C ASP A 230 9.73 -3.65 19.91
N THR A 231 10.55 -4.63 20.26
CA THR A 231 11.49 -5.26 19.33
C THR A 231 11.34 -6.78 19.32
N TYR A 232 11.71 -7.38 18.20
CA TYR A 232 11.78 -8.83 18.07
C TYR A 232 13.01 -9.27 17.26
N ILE A 233 13.35 -10.54 17.38
CA ILE A 233 14.44 -11.18 16.65
C ILE A 233 13.87 -11.74 15.37
N GLN A 234 14.33 -11.25 14.23
CA GLN A 234 13.96 -11.77 12.91
C GLN A 234 15.05 -12.69 12.38
N ILE A 235 14.76 -13.98 12.26
CA ILE A 235 15.67 -14.97 11.72
C ILE A 235 15.45 -15.07 10.20
N GLN A 236 16.47 -14.69 9.43
CA GLN A 236 16.39 -14.68 7.97
C GLN A 236 16.55 -16.05 7.33
N ASN A 237 16.78 -17.10 8.13
CA ASN A 237 17.08 -18.42 7.62
C ASN A 237 15.84 -19.08 6.99
N THR A 238 15.87 -19.25 5.67
CA THR A 238 14.82 -19.90 4.88
C THR A 238 14.75 -21.42 5.09
N THR A 239 15.68 -22.02 5.82
CA THR A 239 15.74 -23.49 6.04
C THR A 239 14.85 -23.95 7.20
N ILE A 240 14.45 -23.05 8.11
CA ILE A 240 13.54 -23.37 9.20
C ILE A 240 12.13 -23.04 8.76
N LYS A 241 11.35 -24.04 8.36
CA LYS A 241 9.94 -23.92 8.03
C LYS A 241 9.11 -23.88 9.32
N ASP A 242 7.97 -23.16 9.34
CA ASP A 242 7.03 -23.12 10.48
C ASP A 242 6.75 -24.52 11.07
N LYS A 243 6.55 -25.51 10.22
CA LYS A 243 6.30 -26.89 10.64
C LYS A 243 7.48 -27.56 11.35
N LEU A 244 8.70 -27.05 11.21
CA LEU A 244 9.86 -27.54 11.93
C LEU A 244 9.97 -26.91 13.32
N LEU A 245 9.41 -25.70 13.51
CA LEU A 245 9.36 -25.03 14.82
C LEU A 245 8.50 -25.77 15.83
N GLU A 246 7.37 -26.34 15.40
CA GLU A 246 6.50 -27.14 16.27
C GLU A 246 7.23 -28.33 16.95
N LYS A 247 8.44 -28.65 16.47
CA LYS A 247 9.27 -29.72 17.03
C LYS A 247 10.26 -29.23 18.08
N TYR A 248 10.49 -27.91 18.18
CA TYR A 248 11.39 -27.34 19.18
C TYR A 248 10.57 -26.89 20.37
N ASP A 249 11.03 -27.23 21.58
CA ASP A 249 10.34 -26.96 22.84
C ASP A 249 10.98 -25.84 23.62
N ARG A 250 12.21 -25.45 23.28
CA ARG A 250 12.94 -24.37 23.96
C ARG A 250 13.70 -23.50 22.97
N TYR A 251 13.71 -22.21 23.29
CA TYR A 251 14.45 -21.19 22.54
C TYR A 251 15.23 -20.33 23.53
N TYR A 252 16.51 -20.11 23.27
CA TYR A 252 17.33 -19.21 24.08
C TYR A 252 18.41 -18.54 23.23
N THR A 253 18.97 -17.46 23.76
CA THR A 253 20.24 -16.88 23.31
C THR A 253 21.25 -16.87 24.45
N ILE A 254 22.51 -16.60 24.14
CA ILE A 254 23.57 -16.46 25.15
C ILE A 254 24.06 -15.02 25.05
N GLN A 255 24.01 -14.30 26.18
CA GLN A 255 24.56 -12.96 26.33
C GLN A 255 25.35 -12.93 27.65
N ASP A 256 26.55 -12.37 27.59
CA ASP A 256 27.46 -12.30 28.77
C ASP A 256 27.61 -13.65 29.49
N GLY A 257 27.69 -14.73 28.72
CA GLY A 257 27.79 -16.09 29.23
C GLY A 257 26.52 -16.68 29.86
N ALA A 258 25.43 -15.91 29.95
CA ALA A 258 24.16 -16.35 30.50
C ALA A 258 23.17 -16.77 29.41
N LYS A 259 22.45 -17.89 29.65
CA LYS A 259 21.33 -18.30 28.81
C LYS A 259 20.12 -17.42 29.11
N ILE A 260 19.54 -16.79 28.05
CA ILE A 260 18.36 -15.94 28.13
C ILE A 260 17.26 -16.58 27.32
N SER A 261 16.14 -16.89 27.95
CA SER A 261 14.99 -17.53 27.30
C SER A 261 14.33 -16.62 26.28
N LEU A 262 13.92 -17.26 25.20
CA LEU A 262 13.18 -16.64 24.12
C LEU A 262 11.84 -17.36 23.96
N ARG A 263 10.87 -16.64 23.40
CA ARG A 263 9.57 -17.18 22.98
C ARG A 263 9.28 -16.81 21.54
N GLU A 264 8.36 -17.51 20.89
CA GLU A 264 7.90 -17.15 19.57
C GLU A 264 7.15 -15.81 19.58
N TYR A 265 7.46 -14.96 18.62
CA TYR A 265 6.71 -13.74 18.34
C TYR A 265 5.68 -14.03 17.25
N ALA A 266 4.41 -14.09 17.64
CA ALA A 266 3.33 -14.55 16.78
C ALA A 266 3.06 -13.59 15.61
N TYR A 267 2.86 -14.14 14.43
CA TYR A 267 2.33 -13.41 13.30
C TYR A 267 0.85 -13.12 13.50
N THR A 268 0.40 -11.96 13.05
CA THR A 268 -1.02 -11.65 12.92
C THR A 268 -1.65 -12.54 11.85
N THR A 269 -2.96 -12.73 11.93
CA THR A 269 -3.71 -13.50 10.90
C THR A 269 -3.52 -12.90 9.50
N GLN A 270 -3.47 -11.57 9.40
CA GLN A 270 -3.29 -10.87 8.13
C GLN A 270 -1.91 -11.13 7.52
N GLU A 271 -0.84 -11.07 8.32
CA GLU A 271 0.51 -11.38 7.87
C GLU A 271 0.63 -12.82 7.38
N ARG A 272 0.03 -13.78 8.09
CA ARG A 272 0.00 -15.20 7.68
C ARG A 272 -0.71 -15.39 6.34
N LEU A 273 -1.89 -14.80 6.17
CA LEU A 273 -2.64 -14.87 4.91
C LEU A 273 -1.87 -14.24 3.76
N THR A 274 -1.19 -13.13 4.00
CA THR A 274 -0.37 -12.47 2.98
C THR A 274 0.80 -13.35 2.56
N ALA A 275 1.50 -13.97 3.52
CA ALA A 275 2.61 -14.89 3.24
C ALA A 275 2.14 -16.14 2.49
N GLU A 276 1.01 -16.71 2.87
CA GLU A 276 0.41 -17.86 2.18
C GLU A 276 0.03 -17.52 0.73
N ASN A 277 -0.59 -16.37 0.49
CA ASN A 277 -0.96 -15.91 -0.85
C ASN A 277 0.27 -15.67 -1.75
N GLN A 278 1.36 -15.21 -1.17
CA GLN A 278 2.63 -15.01 -1.88
C GLN A 278 3.46 -16.29 -2.02
N GLN A 279 3.01 -17.42 -1.48
CA GLN A 279 3.75 -18.68 -1.41
C GLN A 279 5.12 -18.54 -0.73
N LYS A 280 5.26 -17.56 0.16
CA LYS A 280 6.46 -17.31 0.95
C LYS A 280 6.28 -17.87 2.35
N TYR A 281 7.34 -18.48 2.88
CA TYR A 281 7.36 -18.83 4.29
C TYR A 281 7.73 -17.58 5.07
N PRO A 282 6.94 -17.20 6.11
CA PRO A 282 7.30 -16.07 6.95
C PRO A 282 8.65 -16.35 7.64
N ALA A 283 9.42 -15.29 7.87
CA ALA A 283 10.64 -15.39 8.64
C ALA A 283 10.30 -15.85 10.05
N LEU A 284 11.20 -16.61 10.68
CA LEU A 284 11.02 -16.99 12.08
C LEU A 284 11.21 -15.75 12.97
N ARG A 285 10.26 -15.48 13.86
CA ARG A 285 10.30 -14.35 14.79
C ARG A 285 10.36 -14.86 16.23
N MET A 286 11.30 -14.32 17.01
CA MET A 286 11.44 -14.61 18.44
C MET A 286 11.42 -13.32 19.23
N GLN A 287 11.05 -13.40 20.49
CA GLN A 287 11.06 -12.29 21.44
C GLN A 287 11.71 -12.73 22.75
N TYR A 288 12.40 -11.82 23.40
CA TYR A 288 12.90 -12.06 24.76
C TYR A 288 11.72 -12.25 25.72
N GLU A 289 11.79 -13.27 26.58
CA GLU A 289 10.80 -13.43 27.64
C GLU A 289 10.91 -12.28 28.66
N ASP A 290 12.11 -11.81 28.91
CA ASP A 290 12.40 -10.62 29.72
C ASP A 290 12.86 -9.47 28.77
N ALA A 291 11.97 -8.54 28.52
CA ALA A 291 12.24 -7.40 27.61
C ALA A 291 13.43 -6.53 28.06
N GLN A 292 13.76 -6.50 29.36
CA GLN A 292 14.90 -5.71 29.87
C GLN A 292 16.26 -6.29 29.43
N LYS A 293 16.28 -7.53 28.94
CA LYS A 293 17.48 -8.19 28.42
C LYS A 293 17.63 -8.12 26.92
N SER A 294 16.76 -7.34 26.23
CA SER A 294 16.84 -7.20 24.80
C SER A 294 18.17 -6.57 24.39
N ALA A 295 18.77 -7.12 23.34
CA ALA A 295 19.92 -6.50 22.70
C ALA A 295 19.49 -5.27 21.87
N PRO A 296 20.39 -4.32 21.60
CA PRO A 296 20.10 -3.16 20.79
C PRO A 296 19.59 -3.52 19.39
N VAL A 297 18.71 -2.68 18.84
CA VAL A 297 18.23 -2.83 17.46
C VAL A 297 19.43 -2.86 16.49
N GLY A 298 19.34 -3.73 15.48
CA GLY A 298 20.39 -3.95 14.49
C GLY A 298 21.43 -4.98 14.91
N SER A 299 21.48 -5.39 16.18
CA SER A 299 22.35 -6.48 16.62
C SER A 299 21.94 -7.80 16.00
N VAL A 300 22.91 -8.60 15.62
CA VAL A 300 22.69 -9.99 15.18
C VAL A 300 23.05 -10.92 16.32
N ILE A 301 22.14 -11.79 16.70
CA ILE A 301 22.31 -12.74 17.79
C ILE A 301 22.15 -14.18 17.33
N ALA A 302 22.83 -15.09 18.00
CA ALA A 302 22.63 -16.53 17.83
C ALA A 302 21.41 -16.97 18.63
N VAL A 303 20.47 -17.62 17.96
CA VAL A 303 19.27 -18.21 18.56
C VAL A 303 19.45 -19.73 18.56
N TYR A 304 19.37 -20.30 19.74
CA TYR A 304 19.51 -21.72 19.98
C TYR A 304 18.12 -22.35 20.08
N LEU A 305 17.85 -23.26 19.17
CA LEU A 305 16.60 -24.01 19.08
C LEU A 305 16.86 -25.43 19.56
N VAL A 306 16.17 -25.85 20.59
CA VAL A 306 16.39 -27.16 21.26
C VAL A 306 15.13 -27.99 21.17
N ARG A 307 15.28 -29.27 20.84
CA ARG A 307 14.23 -30.28 20.89
C ARG A 307 14.76 -31.58 21.51
N ASP A 308 13.82 -32.40 21.92
CA ASP A 308 14.13 -33.76 22.45
C ASP A 308 15.21 -33.74 23.52
N ARG A 309 15.25 -32.65 24.36
CA ARG A 309 16.25 -32.51 25.39
C ARG A 309 15.93 -33.38 26.59
N VAL A 310 16.93 -34.16 27.00
CA VAL A 310 16.96 -34.88 28.28
C VAL A 310 17.97 -34.21 29.19
N GLU A 311 17.59 -34.04 30.45
CA GLU A 311 18.39 -33.34 31.48
C GLU A 311 18.96 -34.35 32.48
N ASP A 312 20.13 -34.04 33.02
CA ASP A 312 20.80 -34.83 34.06
C ASP A 312 21.00 -36.32 33.68
N VAL A 313 21.28 -36.57 32.37
CA VAL A 313 21.54 -37.93 31.87
C VAL A 313 23.02 -38.21 31.71
N LEU A 314 23.39 -39.49 31.84
CA LEU A 314 24.74 -39.94 31.48
C LEU A 314 24.93 -39.76 29.95
N TYR A 315 26.06 -39.21 29.54
CA TYR A 315 26.39 -39.07 28.15
C TYR A 315 27.86 -39.39 27.84
N VAL A 316 28.10 -39.74 26.57
CA VAL A 316 29.46 -39.92 26.01
C VAL A 316 29.54 -39.18 24.69
N GLY A 317 30.75 -38.81 24.27
CA GLY A 317 30.95 -38.20 22.95
C GLY A 317 30.63 -39.19 21.83
N ASN A 318 30.04 -38.67 20.74
CA ASN A 318 29.67 -39.48 19.56
C ASN A 318 30.88 -40.23 18.98
N ASP A 319 32.06 -39.65 19.06
CA ASP A 319 33.36 -40.23 18.64
C ASP A 319 33.82 -41.42 19.50
N SER A 320 33.13 -41.70 20.60
CA SER A 320 33.39 -42.83 21.49
C SER A 320 32.48 -44.03 21.24
N ILE A 321 31.45 -43.89 20.42
CA ILE A 321 30.43 -44.90 20.17
C ILE A 321 30.74 -45.63 18.86
N TYR A 322 30.71 -46.94 18.94
CA TYR A 322 30.88 -47.85 17.81
C TYR A 322 29.61 -48.69 17.67
N GLU A 323 29.36 -49.18 16.47
CA GLU A 323 28.22 -50.04 16.16
C GLU A 323 28.67 -51.34 15.50
N ASP A 324 28.06 -52.45 15.85
CA ASP A 324 28.19 -53.74 15.17
C ASP A 324 26.80 -54.43 15.06
N ASP A 325 26.80 -55.68 14.57
CA ASP A 325 25.55 -56.45 14.40
C ASP A 325 24.80 -56.71 15.72
N GLN A 326 25.41 -56.46 16.89
CA GLN A 326 24.81 -56.65 18.19
C GLN A 326 24.29 -55.35 18.85
N GLY A 327 24.67 -54.18 18.30
CA GLY A 327 24.25 -52.87 18.74
C GLY A 327 25.40 -51.91 18.98
N SER A 328 25.08 -50.79 19.69
CA SER A 328 26.06 -49.76 20.00
C SER A 328 26.94 -50.20 21.19
N PHE A 329 28.23 -49.95 21.09
CA PHE A 329 29.18 -50.26 22.18
C PHE A 329 30.26 -49.19 22.28
N VAL A 330 30.94 -49.21 23.44
CA VAL A 330 32.10 -48.34 23.71
C VAL A 330 33.27 -49.22 24.22
N TYR A 331 34.47 -48.67 24.15
CA TYR A 331 35.61 -49.28 24.82
C TYR A 331 35.89 -48.57 26.15
N VAL A 332 35.73 -49.29 27.25
CA VAL A 332 35.98 -48.79 28.59
C VAL A 332 37.40 -49.07 29.03
N LYS A 333 38.04 -48.11 29.68
CA LYS A 333 39.37 -48.28 30.25
C LYS A 333 39.27 -48.98 31.60
N ASN A 334 39.72 -50.26 31.66
CA ASN A 334 39.79 -51.04 32.89
C ASN A 334 41.27 -51.33 33.22
N GLY A 335 41.84 -50.44 34.02
CA GLY A 335 43.31 -50.49 34.33
C GLY A 335 44.09 -50.13 33.03
N GLU A 336 44.93 -51.10 32.56
CA GLU A 336 45.68 -51.02 31.29
C GLU A 336 45.00 -51.76 30.17
N GLN A 337 43.82 -52.34 30.39
CA GLN A 337 43.09 -53.13 29.37
C GLN A 337 41.91 -52.31 28.83
N ARG A 338 41.65 -52.60 27.56
CA ARG A 338 40.50 -52.07 26.83
C ARG A 338 39.39 -53.12 26.82
N GLU A 339 38.24 -52.80 27.42
CA GLU A 339 37.05 -53.65 27.51
C GLU A 339 35.96 -53.15 26.58
N GLN A 340 35.51 -53.99 25.64
CA GLN A 340 34.34 -53.69 24.84
C GLN A 340 33.08 -53.89 25.70
N ARG A 341 32.21 -52.85 25.70
CA ARG A 341 30.96 -52.89 26.49
C ARG A 341 29.83 -52.34 25.69
N TYR A 342 28.78 -53.15 25.51
CA TYR A 342 27.55 -52.73 24.84
C TYR A 342 26.77 -51.77 25.74
N ILE A 343 26.20 -50.75 25.11
CA ILE A 343 25.45 -49.69 25.75
C ILE A 343 24.10 -49.54 25.07
N GLU A 344 23.11 -49.08 25.81
CA GLU A 344 21.84 -48.61 25.26
C GLU A 344 21.90 -47.11 25.19
N THR A 345 21.67 -46.55 24.00
CA THR A 345 21.76 -45.13 23.69
C THR A 345 20.37 -44.50 23.61
N GLY A 346 20.25 -43.25 24.03
CA GLY A 346 19.06 -42.46 23.94
C GLY A 346 19.19 -41.30 22.96
N VAL A 347 18.86 -40.09 23.42
CA VAL A 347 18.95 -38.87 22.60
C VAL A 347 20.39 -38.55 22.25
N SER A 348 20.61 -38.12 21.01
CA SER A 348 21.93 -37.72 20.53
C SER A 348 21.89 -36.33 19.98
N ASP A 349 22.90 -35.52 20.27
CA ASP A 349 23.17 -34.26 19.59
C ASP A 349 24.38 -34.38 18.66
N THR A 350 24.89 -33.25 18.15
CA THR A 350 26.06 -33.24 17.25
C THR A 350 27.36 -33.68 17.89
N VAL A 351 27.44 -33.69 19.25
CA VAL A 351 28.68 -33.95 20.01
C VAL A 351 28.55 -35.13 20.96
N ASN A 352 27.39 -35.27 21.59
CA ASN A 352 27.15 -36.20 22.69
C ASN A 352 25.93 -37.09 22.44
N THR A 353 25.95 -38.29 22.99
CA THR A 353 24.81 -39.20 23.03
C THR A 353 24.52 -39.63 24.45
N GLU A 354 23.24 -39.57 24.81
CA GLU A 354 22.73 -40.12 26.06
C GLU A 354 23.03 -41.62 26.16
N VAL A 355 23.43 -42.06 27.34
CA VAL A 355 23.59 -43.46 27.69
C VAL A 355 22.54 -43.88 28.72
N ILE A 356 21.55 -44.65 28.24
CA ILE A 356 20.45 -45.13 29.08
C ILE A 356 20.93 -46.22 30.05
N SER A 357 21.81 -47.10 29.52
CA SER A 357 22.36 -48.20 30.35
C SER A 357 23.72 -48.67 29.78
N GLY A 358 24.52 -49.33 30.64
CA GLY A 358 25.78 -49.93 30.26
C GLY A 358 27.03 -49.20 30.81
N LEU A 359 26.90 -47.95 31.26
CA LEU A 359 28.00 -47.15 31.82
C LEU A 359 27.60 -46.51 33.15
N SER A 360 28.61 -46.09 33.90
CA SER A 360 28.45 -45.28 35.12
C SER A 360 29.25 -43.99 35.01
N GLU A 361 28.81 -42.96 35.76
CA GLU A 361 29.52 -41.67 35.84
C GLU A 361 30.97 -41.86 36.28
N GLY A 362 31.90 -41.15 35.63
CA GLY A 362 33.33 -41.18 35.92
C GLY A 362 34.09 -42.36 35.29
N GLU A 363 33.41 -43.31 34.63
CA GLU A 363 34.11 -44.34 33.84
C GLU A 363 34.82 -43.67 32.66
N LYS A 364 35.96 -44.24 32.25
CA LYS A 364 36.75 -43.69 31.13
C LYS A 364 36.51 -44.51 29.89
N VAL A 365 36.02 -43.83 28.86
CA VAL A 365 35.78 -44.40 27.51
C VAL A 365 36.81 -43.90 26.53
N TYR A 366 37.28 -44.81 25.70
CA TYR A 366 38.19 -44.45 24.62
C TYR A 366 37.42 -43.79 23.49
N TYR A 367 38.04 -42.80 22.86
CA TYR A 367 37.59 -42.21 21.62
C TYR A 367 38.76 -42.17 20.60
N THR A 368 38.43 -42.14 19.33
CA THR A 368 39.44 -41.98 18.29
C THR A 368 39.59 -40.48 18.05
N SER A 369 40.68 -39.90 18.54
CA SER A 369 41.03 -38.56 18.08
C SER A 369 41.52 -38.64 16.63
N GLU A 370 41.03 -37.79 15.77
CA GLU A 370 41.63 -37.62 14.46
C GLU A 370 43.13 -37.31 14.60
N ALA A 371 43.91 -37.75 13.62
CA ALA A 371 45.38 -37.70 13.68
C ALA A 371 45.85 -36.29 14.04
N ALA A 372 46.80 -36.21 14.98
CA ALA A 372 47.47 -34.96 15.32
C ALA A 372 48.15 -34.44 14.01
N TRP A 373 47.87 -33.21 13.66
CA TRP A 373 48.49 -32.54 12.52
C TRP A 373 50.01 -32.50 12.70
N PRO A 374 50.80 -32.65 11.65
CA PRO A 374 52.26 -32.61 11.77
C PRO A 374 52.74 -31.24 12.29
N ASP A 375 53.90 -31.24 12.99
CA ASP A 375 54.56 -30.09 13.66
C ASP A 375 54.85 -28.83 12.81
N ALA A 376 54.25 -28.70 11.64
CA ALA A 376 54.48 -27.62 10.65
C ALA A 376 53.50 -26.48 10.72
N TYR A 377 52.57 -26.45 11.70
CA TYR A 377 51.59 -25.41 11.88
C TYR A 377 52.02 -24.39 12.92
N GLU A 378 51.72 -23.13 12.63
CA GLU A 378 51.92 -22.07 13.64
C GLU A 378 50.94 -22.22 14.79
N GLU A 379 51.42 -22.11 16.03
CA GLU A 379 50.53 -22.08 17.18
C GLU A 379 49.96 -20.69 17.38
N TYR A 380 48.62 -20.59 17.42
CA TYR A 380 47.92 -19.40 17.76
C TYR A 380 47.37 -19.47 19.18
N THR A 381 47.51 -18.39 19.91
CA THR A 381 46.91 -18.26 21.23
C THR A 381 45.50 -17.73 21.09
N VAL A 382 44.51 -18.49 21.59
CA VAL A 382 43.14 -18.02 21.68
C VAL A 382 43.08 -16.78 22.56
N SER A 383 42.44 -15.74 22.12
CA SER A 383 42.30 -14.49 22.89
C SER A 383 41.56 -14.74 24.22
N ALA A 384 41.79 -13.90 25.22
CA ALA A 384 40.89 -13.79 26.34
C ALA A 384 39.49 -13.41 25.87
N PRO A 385 38.40 -13.75 26.59
CA PRO A 385 37.07 -13.33 26.26
C PRO A 385 37.01 -11.82 26.03
N THR A 386 36.47 -11.41 24.90
CA THR A 386 36.37 -10.00 24.48
C THR A 386 35.10 -9.79 23.73
N ASN A 387 34.69 -8.53 23.64
CA ASN A 387 33.59 -8.16 22.73
C ASN A 387 34.14 -8.08 21.32
N TYR A 388 33.46 -8.70 20.40
CA TYR A 388 33.81 -8.70 18.98
C TYR A 388 32.66 -8.11 18.17
N ASP A 389 32.97 -7.00 17.48
CA ASP A 389 32.03 -6.33 16.57
C ASP A 389 32.49 -6.51 15.13
N SER A 390 31.71 -7.20 14.34
CA SER A 390 31.88 -7.18 12.90
C SER A 390 31.26 -5.90 12.34
N MET A 391 32.10 -5.03 11.79
CA MET A 391 31.66 -3.73 11.29
C MET A 391 31.56 -3.75 9.76
N PHE A 392 30.48 -3.18 9.24
CA PHE A 392 30.38 -2.85 7.83
C PHE A 392 30.80 -1.42 7.59
N TYR A 393 31.60 -1.20 6.55
CA TYR A 393 32.06 0.11 6.15
C TYR A 393 31.56 0.44 4.75
N THR A 394 31.03 1.64 4.57
CA THR A 394 30.69 2.18 3.25
C THR A 394 31.13 3.62 3.14
N ASN A 395 31.73 3.98 2.02
CA ASN A 395 32.02 5.37 1.64
C ASN A 395 31.04 5.91 0.60
N ARG A 396 29.99 5.12 0.29
CA ARG A 396 28.94 5.55 -0.63
C ARG A 396 27.82 6.15 0.17
N TYR A 397 27.76 7.46 0.19
CA TYR A 397 26.70 8.24 0.79
C TYR A 397 26.18 9.26 -0.21
N ALA A 398 24.99 9.73 0.02
CA ALA A 398 24.34 10.78 -0.73
C ALA A 398 23.72 11.77 0.26
N ILE A 399 23.75 13.05 -0.09
CA ILE A 399 22.91 14.04 0.55
C ILE A 399 21.71 14.23 -0.37
N ALA A 400 20.52 13.83 0.09
CA ALA A 400 19.28 14.08 -0.62
C ALA A 400 18.69 15.39 -0.09
N ASP A 401 18.80 16.47 -0.87
CA ASP A 401 18.21 17.79 -0.60
C ASP A 401 17.04 18.09 -1.53
N THR A 402 16.87 17.30 -2.57
CA THR A 402 15.77 17.40 -3.53
C THR A 402 15.23 16.04 -3.92
N MET A 403 13.98 16.02 -4.33
CA MET A 403 13.33 14.86 -4.91
C MET A 403 12.87 15.18 -6.33
N ARG A 404 13.25 14.35 -7.28
CA ARG A 404 12.84 14.51 -8.66
C ARG A 404 11.45 13.95 -8.89
N ILE A 405 10.58 14.78 -9.44
CA ILE A 405 9.22 14.41 -9.81
C ILE A 405 9.09 14.52 -11.32
N ASN A 406 8.72 13.42 -11.97
CA ASN A 406 8.44 13.40 -13.41
C ASN A 406 6.98 13.75 -13.63
N TYR A 407 6.74 14.72 -14.50
CA TYR A 407 5.41 15.13 -14.92
C TYR A 407 5.04 14.42 -16.23
N THR A 408 3.88 13.81 -16.23
CA THR A 408 3.29 13.18 -17.42
C THR A 408 2.12 14.00 -17.92
N SER A 409 1.77 13.83 -19.20
CA SER A 409 0.65 14.56 -19.81
C SER A 409 -0.69 13.94 -19.43
N PRO A 410 -1.60 14.67 -18.77
CA PRO A 410 -2.97 14.23 -18.56
C PRO A 410 -3.86 14.40 -19.82
N TYR A 411 -3.31 14.90 -20.92
CA TYR A 411 -4.05 15.22 -22.14
C TYR A 411 -3.34 14.69 -23.40
N GLU A 412 -4.13 14.21 -24.35
CA GLU A 412 -3.67 13.99 -25.72
C GLU A 412 -3.86 15.29 -26.52
N GLY A 413 -2.80 15.75 -27.20
CA GLY A 413 -2.91 16.99 -27.95
C GLY A 413 -1.62 17.48 -28.60
N THR A 414 -1.56 18.78 -28.87
CA THR A 414 -0.38 19.45 -29.42
C THR A 414 0.05 20.58 -28.49
N ILE A 415 1.33 20.63 -28.14
CA ILE A 415 1.90 21.71 -27.32
C ILE A 415 1.78 23.02 -28.06
N GLN A 416 1.03 23.95 -27.50
CA GLN A 416 0.85 25.29 -28.05
C GLN A 416 1.86 26.30 -27.54
N GLU A 417 2.15 26.21 -26.24
CA GLU A 417 3.06 27.14 -25.55
C GLU A 417 3.79 26.39 -24.44
N ILE A 418 5.06 26.66 -24.28
CA ILE A 418 5.90 26.21 -23.18
C ILE A 418 6.16 27.44 -22.32
N CYS A 419 5.78 27.39 -21.05
CA CYS A 419 5.82 28.53 -20.13
C CYS A 419 7.06 28.54 -19.23
N VAL A 420 7.85 27.46 -19.23
CA VAL A 420 9.02 27.27 -18.36
C VAL A 420 10.21 26.75 -19.14
N SER A 421 11.40 26.95 -18.60
CA SER A 421 12.68 26.49 -19.15
C SER A 421 13.45 25.73 -18.10
N ASN A 422 14.43 24.90 -18.52
CA ASN A 422 15.34 24.24 -17.58
C ASN A 422 16.07 25.26 -16.71
N GLY A 423 16.06 25.05 -15.38
CA GLY A 423 16.62 25.95 -14.39
C GLY A 423 15.65 26.99 -13.85
N ASP A 424 14.41 27.08 -14.37
CA ASP A 424 13.39 27.93 -13.78
C ASP A 424 12.86 27.31 -12.47
N TYR A 425 12.69 28.15 -11.45
CA TYR A 425 12.04 27.73 -10.22
C TYR A 425 10.55 28.04 -10.30
N VAL A 426 9.71 27.03 -10.14
CA VAL A 426 8.25 27.12 -10.21
C VAL A 426 7.63 26.92 -8.84
N GLN A 427 6.48 27.54 -8.63
CA GLN A 427 5.65 27.31 -7.46
C GLN A 427 4.44 26.44 -7.82
N LYS A 428 3.82 25.83 -6.82
CA LYS A 428 2.59 25.08 -7.01
C LYS A 428 1.51 25.96 -7.65
N GLY A 429 0.95 25.50 -8.76
CA GLY A 429 -0.06 26.20 -9.54
C GLY A 429 0.50 26.98 -10.75
N ASP A 430 1.83 27.15 -10.86
CA ASP A 430 2.42 27.82 -12.04
C ASP A 430 2.18 26.98 -13.30
N VAL A 431 1.84 27.66 -14.40
CA VAL A 431 1.58 27.01 -15.69
C VAL A 431 2.92 26.56 -16.31
N LEU A 432 3.08 25.27 -16.50
CA LEU A 432 4.26 24.67 -17.12
C LEU A 432 4.18 24.71 -18.64
N LEU A 433 3.05 24.29 -19.18
CA LEU A 433 2.80 24.31 -20.63
C LEU A 433 1.30 24.33 -20.94
N LYS A 434 0.98 24.72 -22.17
CA LYS A 434 -0.39 24.72 -22.71
C LYS A 434 -0.50 23.74 -23.86
N VAL A 435 -1.52 22.90 -23.81
CA VAL A 435 -1.79 21.83 -24.78
C VAL A 435 -3.12 22.10 -25.48
N ARG A 436 -3.11 22.14 -26.80
CA ARG A 436 -4.34 22.19 -27.57
C ARG A 436 -4.89 20.79 -27.77
N THR A 437 -6.10 20.56 -27.26
CA THR A 437 -6.82 19.29 -27.39
C THR A 437 -8.00 19.50 -28.39
N ASN A 438 -8.22 18.53 -29.26
CA ASN A 438 -9.39 18.58 -30.16
C ASN A 438 -10.69 18.27 -29.41
N GLU A 439 -10.63 17.49 -28.36
CA GLU A 439 -11.79 17.08 -27.57
C GLU A 439 -12.26 18.18 -26.62
N GLY A 440 -11.36 18.94 -26.03
CA GLY A 440 -11.69 19.98 -25.06
C GLY A 440 -12.57 21.10 -25.61
N SER A 441 -12.29 21.57 -26.84
CA SER A 441 -13.08 22.62 -27.47
C SER A 441 -14.45 22.13 -27.95
N ALA A 442 -14.53 20.90 -28.46
CA ALA A 442 -15.79 20.30 -28.89
C ALA A 442 -16.70 20.06 -27.67
N LYS A 443 -16.17 19.52 -26.60
CA LYS A 443 -16.93 19.26 -25.38
C LYS A 443 -17.47 20.53 -24.73
N LEU A 444 -16.66 21.59 -24.62
CA LEU A 444 -17.12 22.87 -24.07
C LEU A 444 -18.19 23.53 -24.96
N ALA A 445 -18.05 23.46 -26.30
CA ALA A 445 -19.05 23.97 -27.22
C ALA A 445 -20.37 23.19 -27.12
N GLU A 446 -20.31 21.88 -26.98
CA GLU A 446 -21.48 21.01 -26.75
C GLU A 446 -22.17 21.34 -25.41
N MET A 447 -21.42 21.46 -24.33
CA MET A 447 -21.96 21.83 -23.00
C MET A 447 -22.64 23.20 -23.06
N ARG A 448 -22.02 24.19 -23.70
CA ARG A 448 -22.58 25.52 -23.87
C ARG A 448 -23.88 25.50 -24.71
N SER A 449 -23.89 24.74 -25.80
CA SER A 449 -25.11 24.55 -26.60
C SER A 449 -26.22 23.90 -25.77
N GLY A 450 -25.91 22.88 -24.99
CA GLY A 450 -26.87 22.23 -24.10
C GLY A 450 -27.46 23.17 -23.03
N ILE A 451 -26.67 24.08 -22.47
CA ILE A 451 -27.14 25.13 -21.55
C ILE A 451 -28.11 26.12 -22.25
N GLU A 452 -27.77 26.57 -23.48
CA GLU A 452 -28.63 27.45 -24.23
C GLU A 452 -29.97 26.78 -24.62
N ASP A 453 -29.92 25.50 -25.04
CA ASP A 453 -31.10 24.69 -25.34
C ASP A 453 -32.00 24.52 -24.09
N MET A 454 -31.44 24.31 -22.90
CA MET A 454 -32.18 24.27 -21.61
C MET A 454 -32.87 25.61 -21.35
N LYS A 455 -32.18 26.76 -21.52
CA LYS A 455 -32.74 28.09 -21.32
C LYS A 455 -33.89 28.36 -22.30
N GLU A 456 -33.75 27.97 -23.56
CA GLU A 456 -34.80 28.07 -24.56
C GLU A 456 -36.02 27.20 -24.20
N ASN A 457 -35.79 25.95 -23.81
CA ASN A 457 -36.84 25.02 -23.40
C ASN A 457 -37.60 25.53 -22.17
N ARG A 458 -36.90 26.12 -21.17
CA ARG A 458 -37.56 26.79 -20.05
C ARG A 458 -38.45 27.91 -20.49
N THR A 459 -38.01 28.74 -21.43
CA THR A 459 -38.81 29.84 -21.99
C THR A 459 -40.08 29.34 -22.70
N LYS A 460 -39.94 28.25 -23.47
CA LYS A 460 -41.09 27.59 -24.11
C LYS A 460 -42.07 27.02 -23.10
N ALA A 461 -41.58 26.42 -22.01
CA ALA A 461 -42.41 25.90 -20.94
C ALA A 461 -43.22 27.01 -20.25
N VAL A 462 -42.61 28.16 -19.94
CA VAL A 462 -43.30 29.32 -19.39
C VAL A 462 -44.42 29.77 -20.31
N GLN A 463 -44.15 29.91 -21.60
CA GLN A 463 -45.16 30.34 -22.57
C GLN A 463 -46.29 29.32 -22.73
N ALA A 464 -45.97 28.02 -22.69
CA ALA A 464 -47.00 26.97 -22.74
C ALA A 464 -47.91 27.04 -21.53
N HIS A 465 -47.35 27.19 -20.33
CA HIS A 465 -48.09 27.35 -19.07
C HIS A 465 -49.04 28.57 -19.12
N GLU A 466 -48.55 29.76 -19.53
CA GLU A 466 -49.36 30.96 -19.69
C GLU A 466 -50.55 30.73 -20.64
N ASN A 467 -50.32 30.07 -21.78
CA ASN A 467 -51.35 29.74 -22.74
C ASN A 467 -52.41 28.79 -22.15
N THR A 468 -51.98 27.73 -21.41
CA THR A 468 -52.88 26.80 -20.78
C THR A 468 -53.73 27.48 -19.69
N LEU A 469 -53.13 28.32 -18.86
CA LEU A 469 -53.84 29.10 -17.83
C LEU A 469 -54.89 30.04 -18.49
N GLN A 470 -54.56 30.70 -19.58
CA GLN A 470 -55.47 31.57 -20.31
C GLN A 470 -56.68 30.78 -20.87
N SER A 471 -56.44 29.57 -21.43
CA SER A 471 -57.50 28.67 -21.91
C SER A 471 -58.43 28.26 -20.78
N LEU A 472 -57.89 27.76 -19.64
CA LEU A 472 -58.65 27.34 -18.47
C LEU A 472 -59.49 28.46 -17.87
N GLN A 473 -58.96 29.68 -17.86
CA GLN A 473 -59.67 30.87 -17.39
C GLN A 473 -60.85 31.25 -18.31
N GLN A 474 -60.67 31.13 -19.65
CA GLN A 474 -61.73 31.36 -20.61
C GLN A 474 -62.82 30.30 -20.47
N GLU A 475 -62.49 29.02 -20.36
CA GLU A 475 -63.42 27.93 -20.14
C GLU A 475 -64.22 28.12 -18.86
N LYS A 476 -63.56 28.51 -17.75
CA LYS A 476 -64.22 28.84 -16.47
C LYS A 476 -65.21 29.99 -16.66
N GLN A 477 -64.85 31.07 -17.35
CA GLN A 477 -65.74 32.20 -17.60
C GLN A 477 -66.96 31.78 -18.44
N ALA A 478 -66.76 30.90 -19.44
CA ALA A 478 -67.82 30.33 -20.23
C ALA A 478 -68.77 29.46 -19.39
N ALA A 479 -68.22 28.60 -18.49
CA ALA A 479 -69.01 27.79 -17.58
C ALA A 479 -69.90 28.65 -16.59
N LEU A 480 -69.32 29.74 -16.07
CA LEU A 480 -70.04 30.68 -15.21
C LEU A 480 -71.16 31.39 -15.93
N THR A 481 -70.98 31.78 -17.21
CA THR A 481 -72.03 32.45 -18.03
C THR A 481 -73.13 31.48 -18.45
N ALA A 482 -72.82 30.25 -18.75
CA ALA A 482 -73.80 29.18 -19.06
C ALA A 482 -74.66 28.82 -17.84
N GLY A 483 -74.09 28.83 -16.63
CA GLY A 483 -74.82 28.60 -15.37
C GLY A 483 -75.72 29.75 -14.92
N GLN A 484 -75.57 30.96 -15.51
CA GLN A 484 -76.38 32.13 -15.20
C GLN A 484 -77.57 32.34 -16.15
N THR A 485 -77.69 31.48 -17.17
CA THR A 485 -78.87 31.58 -18.07
C THR A 485 -80.13 31.07 -17.28
N PRO A 486 -81.14 31.93 -17.01
CA PRO A 486 -82.31 31.52 -16.25
C PRO A 486 -83.07 30.43 -17.03
N LEU A 487 -83.47 29.35 -16.38
CA LEU A 487 -84.45 28.42 -16.92
C LEU A 487 -85.66 29.27 -17.36
N ALA A 488 -85.90 29.33 -18.67
CA ALA A 488 -87.12 29.92 -19.20
C ALA A 488 -88.29 29.09 -18.73
N THR A 489 -88.96 29.61 -17.68
CA THR A 489 -90.31 29.13 -17.34
C THR A 489 -91.26 29.63 -18.43
N GLY A 490 -91.45 28.86 -19.45
CA GLY A 490 -92.39 29.11 -20.50
C GLY A 490 -93.01 27.80 -21.00
N THR A 491 -94.25 27.56 -20.58
CA THR A 491 -95.18 26.60 -21.15
C THR A 491 -95.15 26.66 -22.67
N ASP A 492 -94.61 25.66 -23.33
CA ASP A 492 -95.10 25.01 -24.54
C ASP A 492 -94.43 23.67 -24.80
N ALA A 493 -95.09 22.67 -24.23
CA ALA A 493 -94.86 21.28 -24.58
C ALA A 493 -95.56 21.01 -25.90
N GLN A 494 -94.85 20.86 -26.97
CA GLN A 494 -95.14 19.90 -28.08
C GLN A 494 -94.14 20.02 -29.22
N LYS A 495 -93.52 18.91 -29.52
CA LYS A 495 -92.69 18.58 -30.72
C LYS A 495 -91.19 18.94 -30.67
N ALA A 496 -90.47 18.00 -30.25
CA ALA A 496 -89.24 17.65 -30.90
C ALA A 496 -89.03 16.11 -30.80
N THR A 497 -89.22 15.44 -31.88
CA THR A 497 -88.78 14.09 -32.15
C THR A 497 -87.34 14.12 -32.58
N ASP A 498 -86.56 13.21 -32.03
CA ASP A 498 -85.23 12.69 -32.49
C ASP A 498 -84.02 13.63 -32.47
N GLY A 499 -83.08 13.22 -31.66
CA GLY A 499 -81.64 13.37 -31.88
C GLY A 499 -80.96 14.52 -31.12
N ASP A 500 -80.12 14.16 -30.24
CA ASP A 500 -79.21 14.88 -29.41
C ASP A 500 -79.74 15.18 -28.01
N ALA A 501 -79.53 14.23 -27.11
CA ALA A 501 -79.50 14.53 -25.70
C ALA A 501 -78.34 15.51 -25.48
N GLU A 502 -78.67 16.81 -25.32
CA GLU A 502 -77.70 17.75 -24.74
C GLU A 502 -77.20 17.18 -23.45
N GLU A 503 -75.97 16.73 -23.42
CA GLU A 503 -75.28 16.26 -22.24
C GLU A 503 -75.33 17.43 -21.20
N GLN A 504 -76.18 17.30 -20.18
CA GLN A 504 -76.27 18.34 -19.17
C GLN A 504 -74.91 18.54 -18.50
N ALA A 505 -74.36 19.74 -18.65
CA ALA A 505 -73.06 20.08 -18.08
C ALA A 505 -73.07 19.86 -16.57
N ASN A 506 -72.00 19.25 -16.03
CA ASN A 506 -71.84 18.99 -14.61
C ASN A 506 -72.01 20.34 -13.82
N PRO A 507 -72.91 20.43 -12.85
CA PRO A 507 -73.18 21.64 -12.09
C PRO A 507 -71.95 22.20 -11.33
N ASN A 508 -70.93 21.36 -11.11
CA ASN A 508 -69.69 21.76 -10.44
C ASN A 508 -68.55 22.13 -11.43
N LEU A 509 -68.83 22.24 -12.71
CA LEU A 509 -67.82 22.48 -13.78
C LEU A 509 -66.91 23.67 -13.47
N SER A 510 -67.50 24.83 -13.03
CA SER A 510 -66.69 26.02 -12.68
C SER A 510 -65.71 25.75 -11.51
N SER A 511 -66.14 25.00 -10.50
CA SER A 511 -65.31 24.65 -9.36
C SER A 511 -64.24 23.61 -9.75
N MET A 512 -64.53 22.70 -10.68
CA MET A 512 -63.56 21.77 -11.23
C MET A 512 -62.48 22.51 -12.02
N LEU A 513 -62.83 23.55 -12.80
CA LEU A 513 -61.90 24.38 -13.54
C LEU A 513 -60.98 25.22 -12.61
N ASP A 514 -61.50 25.60 -11.44
CA ASP A 514 -60.66 26.24 -10.39
C ASP A 514 -59.58 25.30 -9.88
N VAL A 515 -59.90 24.02 -9.71
CA VAL A 515 -58.97 22.99 -9.32
C VAL A 515 -57.96 22.71 -10.43
N ASP A 516 -58.40 22.67 -11.72
CA ASP A 516 -57.53 22.49 -12.87
C ASP A 516 -56.47 23.60 -12.97
N ILE A 517 -56.84 24.86 -12.74
CA ILE A 517 -55.91 26.00 -12.67
C ILE A 517 -54.88 25.80 -11.54
N GLN A 518 -55.28 25.26 -10.39
CA GLN A 518 -54.35 24.99 -9.32
C GLN A 518 -53.40 23.86 -9.63
N ILE A 519 -53.90 22.76 -10.23
CA ILE A 519 -53.09 21.62 -10.71
C ILE A 519 -52.08 22.10 -11.74
N GLU A 520 -52.47 22.87 -12.75
CA GLU A 520 -51.58 23.41 -13.78
C GLU A 520 -50.45 24.27 -13.16
N ASN A 521 -50.77 25.08 -12.15
CA ASN A 521 -49.73 25.85 -11.44
C ASN A 521 -48.76 24.96 -10.69
N LEU A 522 -49.23 23.86 -10.06
CA LEU A 522 -48.35 22.92 -9.39
C LEU A 522 -47.46 22.15 -10.39
N ASP A 523 -48.03 21.71 -11.53
CA ASP A 523 -47.27 21.06 -12.60
C ASP A 523 -46.16 21.98 -13.12
N PHE A 524 -46.45 23.24 -13.33
CA PHE A 524 -45.47 24.22 -13.75
C PHE A 524 -44.38 24.45 -12.65
N GLN A 525 -44.77 24.47 -11.37
CA GLN A 525 -43.79 24.59 -10.28
C GLN A 525 -42.86 23.36 -10.22
N ILE A 526 -43.38 22.13 -10.35
CA ILE A 526 -42.61 20.91 -10.40
C ILE A 526 -41.63 20.93 -11.57
N GLN A 527 -42.10 21.28 -12.76
CA GLN A 527 -41.27 21.39 -13.97
C GLN A 527 -40.18 22.47 -13.83
N THR A 528 -40.51 23.60 -13.22
CA THR A 528 -39.57 24.71 -13.00
C THR A 528 -38.46 24.32 -12.03
N LEU A 529 -38.76 23.53 -10.98
CA LEU A 529 -37.76 22.98 -10.08
C LEU A 529 -36.76 22.12 -10.83
N ASP A 530 -37.22 21.19 -11.66
CA ASP A 530 -36.38 20.32 -12.47
C ASP A 530 -35.47 21.11 -13.43
N TYR A 531 -36.02 22.05 -14.17
CA TYR A 531 -35.23 22.92 -15.06
C TYR A 531 -34.16 23.72 -14.30
N THR A 532 -34.50 24.27 -13.16
CA THR A 532 -33.57 25.06 -12.37
C THR A 532 -32.42 24.24 -11.85
N TYR A 533 -32.70 23.03 -11.37
CA TYR A 533 -31.68 22.10 -10.90
C TYR A 533 -30.76 21.61 -12.02
N GLN A 534 -31.31 21.15 -13.14
CA GLN A 534 -30.53 20.68 -14.28
C GLN A 534 -29.67 21.80 -14.89
N LEU A 535 -30.20 23.02 -14.99
CA LEU A 535 -29.46 24.18 -15.49
C LEU A 535 -28.30 24.52 -14.56
N LYS A 536 -28.53 24.54 -13.23
CA LYS A 536 -27.48 24.76 -12.25
C LYS A 536 -26.35 23.74 -12.39
N GLN A 537 -26.67 22.44 -12.41
CA GLN A 537 -25.67 21.39 -12.60
C GLN A 537 -24.89 21.51 -13.89
N SER A 538 -25.56 21.85 -14.99
CA SER A 538 -24.89 22.02 -16.28
C SER A 538 -23.98 23.25 -16.31
N GLU A 539 -24.37 24.36 -15.66
CA GLU A 539 -23.55 25.57 -15.51
C GLU A 539 -22.32 25.32 -14.60
N GLU A 540 -22.50 24.59 -13.52
CA GLU A 540 -21.39 24.18 -12.63
C GLU A 540 -20.40 23.28 -13.35
N ALA A 541 -20.89 22.24 -14.04
CA ALA A 541 -20.06 21.34 -14.83
C ALA A 541 -19.31 22.09 -15.97
N TYR A 542 -19.97 23.07 -16.61
CA TYR A 542 -19.31 23.94 -17.61
C TYR A 542 -18.22 24.81 -16.97
N THR A 543 -18.49 25.38 -15.81
CA THR A 543 -17.53 26.21 -15.08
C THR A 543 -16.30 25.40 -14.69
N GLU A 544 -16.49 24.21 -14.14
CA GLU A 544 -15.42 23.28 -13.78
C GLU A 544 -14.59 22.88 -15.03
N ALA A 545 -15.26 22.47 -16.10
CA ALA A 545 -14.58 22.11 -17.35
C ALA A 545 -13.84 23.30 -18.00
N SER A 546 -14.19 24.53 -17.67
CA SER A 546 -13.56 25.75 -18.19
C SER A 546 -12.46 26.32 -17.31
N CYS A 547 -12.29 25.85 -16.06
CA CYS A 547 -11.27 26.37 -15.13
C CYS A 547 -9.83 26.25 -15.66
N ASN A 548 -9.51 25.17 -16.39
CA ASN A 548 -8.19 24.94 -17.00
C ASN A 548 -8.21 25.08 -18.53
N ASN A 549 -9.23 25.70 -19.11
CA ASN A 549 -9.44 25.79 -20.54
C ASN A 549 -9.83 27.23 -20.91
N ASP A 550 -9.04 27.86 -21.78
CA ASP A 550 -9.26 29.24 -22.23
C ASP A 550 -10.53 29.43 -23.13
N GLY A 551 -11.35 28.40 -23.29
CA GLY A 551 -12.52 28.38 -24.17
C GLY A 551 -12.18 28.11 -25.62
N THR A 552 -10.91 27.98 -25.98
CA THR A 552 -10.43 27.68 -27.35
C THR A 552 -9.94 26.24 -27.51
N GLY A 553 -10.06 25.41 -26.45
CA GLY A 553 -9.56 24.04 -26.42
C GLY A 553 -8.09 23.93 -25.99
N VAL A 554 -7.54 24.97 -25.40
CA VAL A 554 -6.19 24.97 -24.83
C VAL A 554 -6.28 24.68 -23.36
N MET A 555 -5.66 23.58 -22.95
CA MET A 555 -5.59 23.12 -21.57
C MET A 555 -4.24 23.51 -20.97
N SER A 556 -4.22 24.00 -19.73
CA SER A 556 -2.98 24.29 -19.01
C SER A 556 -2.57 23.08 -18.16
N ILE A 557 -1.29 22.75 -18.19
CA ILE A 557 -0.67 21.80 -17.27
C ILE A 557 0.13 22.65 -16.27
N CYS A 558 -0.18 22.53 -14.99
CA CYS A 558 0.38 23.35 -13.92
C CYS A 558 1.31 22.51 -13.04
N ALA A 559 2.24 23.19 -12.36
CA ALA A 559 3.09 22.59 -11.34
C ALA A 559 2.23 22.17 -10.13
N GLU A 560 2.40 20.95 -9.70
CA GLU A 560 1.70 20.39 -8.55
C GLU A 560 2.47 20.65 -7.25
N GLN A 561 3.77 20.88 -7.36
CA GLN A 561 4.68 21.22 -6.27
C GLN A 561 5.66 22.30 -6.70
N GLU A 562 6.32 22.93 -5.75
CA GLU A 562 7.40 23.87 -6.03
C GLU A 562 8.70 23.13 -6.33
N GLY A 563 9.58 23.73 -7.12
CA GLY A 563 10.89 23.17 -7.42
C GLY A 563 11.53 23.74 -8.68
N GLU A 564 12.75 23.28 -8.98
CA GLU A 564 13.51 23.65 -10.16
C GLU A 564 13.21 22.71 -11.33
N VAL A 565 12.87 23.26 -12.48
CA VAL A 565 12.65 22.51 -13.73
C VAL A 565 13.97 21.99 -14.25
N LEU A 566 14.14 20.67 -14.35
CA LEU A 566 15.42 20.08 -14.76
C LEU A 566 15.42 19.63 -16.21
N ASP A 567 14.61 18.66 -16.54
CA ASP A 567 14.65 18.06 -17.87
C ASP A 567 13.32 18.31 -18.58
N PHE A 568 13.36 19.25 -19.50
CA PHE A 568 12.25 19.50 -20.42
C PHE A 568 12.51 18.77 -21.74
N TRP A 569 11.68 17.79 -22.08
CA TRP A 569 11.92 16.90 -23.24
C TRP A 569 11.06 17.22 -24.46
N ARG A 570 10.33 18.33 -24.46
CA ARG A 570 9.32 18.60 -25.51
C ARG A 570 9.56 19.96 -26.18
N ASP A 571 9.09 20.08 -27.40
CA ASP A 571 9.14 21.30 -28.20
C ASP A 571 7.73 21.82 -28.48
N THR A 572 7.62 23.13 -28.66
CA THR A 572 6.39 23.76 -29.11
C THR A 572 5.97 23.22 -30.49
N GLY A 573 4.71 22.83 -30.61
CA GLY A 573 4.17 22.14 -31.82
C GLY A 573 4.33 20.62 -31.79
N GLY A 574 5.01 20.07 -30.77
CA GLY A 574 5.13 18.63 -30.54
C GLY A 574 3.79 18.00 -30.17
N LYS A 575 3.57 16.74 -30.56
CA LYS A 575 2.42 15.96 -30.11
C LYS A 575 2.68 15.39 -28.73
N LEU A 576 1.67 15.44 -27.89
CA LEU A 576 1.60 14.74 -26.62
C LEU A 576 0.61 13.60 -26.70
N GLU A 577 0.99 12.46 -26.17
CA GLU A 577 0.12 11.33 -25.90
C GLU A 577 -0.24 11.32 -24.41
N LEU A 578 -1.36 10.71 -24.05
CA LEU A 578 -1.74 10.52 -22.67
C LEU A 578 -0.62 9.79 -21.92
N ASP A 579 -0.35 10.19 -20.68
CA ASP A 579 0.68 9.63 -19.78
C ASP A 579 2.14 9.71 -20.33
N SER A 580 2.38 10.48 -21.40
CA SER A 580 3.75 10.68 -21.90
C SER A 580 4.52 11.70 -21.05
N ASP A 581 5.79 11.41 -20.78
CA ASP A 581 6.68 12.30 -20.02
C ASP A 581 6.81 13.68 -20.65
N ILE A 582 6.75 14.73 -19.85
CA ILE A 582 6.82 16.12 -20.29
C ILE A 582 8.13 16.75 -19.79
N LEU A 583 8.32 16.75 -18.48
CA LEU A 583 9.45 17.39 -17.80
C LEU A 583 9.65 16.76 -16.43
N ALA A 584 10.78 17.09 -15.79
CA ALA A 584 11.05 16.77 -14.40
C ALA A 584 11.22 18.04 -13.58
N ILE A 585 10.77 18.01 -12.34
CA ILE A 585 10.98 19.08 -11.35
C ILE A 585 11.70 18.49 -10.16
N ASP A 586 12.80 19.15 -9.73
CA ASP A 586 13.46 18.87 -8.45
C ASP A 586 12.80 19.67 -7.35
N THR A 587 12.00 18.99 -6.56
CA THR A 587 11.32 19.58 -5.40
C THR A 587 12.23 19.54 -4.18
N PRO A 588 12.42 20.64 -3.44
CA PRO A 588 13.22 20.64 -2.21
C PRO A 588 12.59 19.71 -1.17
N VAL A 589 13.42 18.88 -0.56
CA VAL A 589 13.03 18.02 0.56
C VAL A 589 13.97 18.30 1.74
N LYS A 590 13.55 17.89 2.95
CA LYS A 590 14.40 17.97 4.12
C LYS A 590 15.71 17.20 3.85
N GLU A 591 16.85 17.84 4.05
CA GLU A 591 18.16 17.22 3.87
C GLU A 591 18.28 15.92 4.67
N LYS A 592 18.73 14.87 3.99
CA LYS A 592 18.90 13.54 4.55
C LYS A 592 20.24 12.96 4.14
N LEU A 593 20.89 12.31 5.09
CA LEU A 593 22.04 11.48 4.76
C LEU A 593 21.52 10.12 4.30
N ALA A 594 21.81 9.77 3.08
CA ALA A 594 21.44 8.48 2.51
C ALA A 594 22.68 7.60 2.31
N LEU A 595 22.58 6.34 2.73
CA LEU A 595 23.58 5.31 2.55
C LEU A 595 23.19 4.37 1.43
N TYR A 596 24.13 4.05 0.58
CA TYR A 596 23.98 2.96 -0.38
C TYR A 596 24.50 1.67 0.25
N GLY A 597 23.58 0.80 0.68
CA GLY A 597 23.90 -0.43 1.43
C GLY A 597 24.10 -1.67 0.58
N GLY A 598 24.00 -1.59 -0.76
CA GLY A 598 24.06 -2.78 -1.61
C GLY A 598 22.98 -3.80 -1.22
N ASN A 599 23.35 -5.10 -1.22
CA ASN A 599 22.43 -6.20 -0.87
C ASN A 599 22.27 -6.43 0.64
N SER A 600 22.92 -5.64 1.48
CA SER A 600 22.87 -5.82 2.93
C SER A 600 21.53 -5.31 3.47
N LYS A 601 20.81 -6.18 4.17
CA LYS A 601 19.59 -5.79 4.90
C LYS A 601 19.99 -5.25 6.26
N VAL A 602 19.84 -3.95 6.45
CA VAL A 602 20.08 -3.27 7.72
C VAL A 602 18.74 -2.90 8.34
N ALA A 603 18.54 -3.21 9.60
CA ALA A 603 17.29 -2.90 10.30
C ALA A 603 17.20 -1.41 10.63
N ASN A 604 15.98 -0.87 10.59
CA ASN A 604 15.72 0.47 11.13
C ASN A 604 16.09 0.50 12.63
N GLY A 605 16.66 1.61 13.08
CA GLY A 605 17.18 1.76 14.44
C GLY A 605 18.62 1.29 14.63
N THR A 606 19.27 0.71 13.59
CA THR A 606 20.68 0.31 13.68
C THR A 606 21.57 1.53 13.89
N PRO A 607 22.42 1.55 14.94
CA PRO A 607 23.36 2.64 15.18
C PRO A 607 24.42 2.68 14.09
N VAL A 608 24.77 3.88 13.66
CA VAL A 608 25.84 4.13 12.68
C VAL A 608 26.77 5.21 13.17
N SER A 609 28.04 5.08 12.79
CA SER A 609 29.07 6.10 13.01
C SER A 609 29.49 6.69 11.67
N VAL A 610 29.35 7.98 11.52
CA VAL A 610 29.78 8.72 10.33
C VAL A 610 31.08 9.44 10.66
N LYS A 611 32.18 9.03 10.03
CA LYS A 611 33.50 9.61 10.25
C LYS A 611 33.85 10.51 9.06
N ASP A 612 34.19 11.75 9.35
CA ASP A 612 34.81 12.68 8.40
C ASP A 612 36.30 12.39 8.29
N GLU A 613 36.78 11.98 7.13
CA GLU A 613 38.17 11.64 6.90
C GLU A 613 39.08 12.89 6.97
N GLU A 614 38.61 14.07 6.58
CA GLU A 614 39.41 15.30 6.60
C GLU A 614 39.56 15.86 8.01
N SER A 615 38.45 15.99 8.74
CA SER A 615 38.47 16.54 10.10
C SER A 615 38.76 15.47 11.17
N GLY A 616 38.59 14.19 10.84
CA GLY A 616 38.63 13.07 11.79
C GLY A 616 37.48 13.06 12.79
N LYS A 617 36.50 13.95 12.64
CA LYS A 617 35.30 14.00 13.49
C LYS A 617 34.40 12.80 13.23
N THR A 618 33.89 12.21 14.28
CA THR A 618 32.91 11.12 14.21
C THR A 618 31.59 11.62 14.75
N ILE A 619 30.52 11.46 13.99
CA ILE A 619 29.16 11.78 14.35
C ILE A 619 28.38 10.47 14.44
N GLN A 620 27.60 10.30 15.51
CA GLN A 620 26.74 9.14 15.68
C GLN A 620 25.38 9.42 15.05
N GLY A 621 24.70 8.35 14.63
CA GLY A 621 23.36 8.43 14.09
C GLY A 621 22.69 7.05 14.10
N ILE A 622 21.47 7.01 13.64
CA ILE A 622 20.71 5.75 13.49
C ILE A 622 20.13 5.65 12.07
N ILE A 623 20.04 4.44 11.56
CA ILE A 623 19.24 4.16 10.37
C ILE A 623 17.77 4.39 10.74
N CYS A 624 17.14 5.40 10.15
CA CYS A 624 15.76 5.77 10.46
C CYS A 624 14.72 5.26 9.45
N GLY A 625 15.16 4.80 8.31
CA GLY A 625 14.29 4.24 7.28
C GLY A 625 15.06 3.82 6.06
N SER A 626 14.39 3.19 5.14
CA SER A 626 14.95 2.85 3.84
C SER A 626 13.92 3.17 2.76
N ASN A 627 14.37 3.66 1.60
CA ASN A 627 13.60 3.53 0.37
C ASN A 627 13.66 2.07 -0.04
N GLY A 628 12.93 1.25 0.69
CA GLY A 628 12.80 -0.15 0.39
C GLY A 628 11.66 -0.31 -0.59
N ILE A 629 11.95 -0.91 -1.73
CA ILE A 629 10.95 -1.55 -2.55
C ILE A 629 10.22 -2.53 -1.64
N THR A 630 8.95 -2.26 -1.36
CA THR A 630 8.06 -3.30 -0.84
C THR A 630 8.06 -4.40 -1.91
N GLU A 631 8.40 -5.62 -1.51
CA GLU A 631 8.40 -6.79 -2.38
C GLU A 631 7.16 -6.78 -3.29
N GLY A 632 7.37 -6.68 -4.59
CA GLY A 632 6.32 -6.73 -5.61
C GLY A 632 6.11 -5.50 -6.48
N THR A 633 6.67 -4.35 -6.17
CA THR A 633 6.64 -3.16 -7.03
C THR A 633 8.03 -2.91 -7.60
N LYS A 634 8.17 -2.96 -8.91
CA LYS A 634 9.36 -2.49 -9.63
C LYS A 634 9.31 -0.96 -9.68
N GLU A 635 9.66 -0.31 -8.60
CA GLU A 635 10.00 1.11 -8.64
C GLU A 635 11.50 1.23 -8.84
N GLU A 636 11.89 1.71 -9.99
CA GLU A 636 13.28 1.92 -10.35
C GLU A 636 13.71 3.33 -9.93
N TYR A 637 14.70 3.45 -9.04
CA TYR A 637 15.30 4.74 -8.65
C TYR A 637 16.71 4.83 -9.22
N TYR A 638 17.01 5.86 -10.01
CA TYR A 638 18.36 6.16 -10.46
C TYR A 638 19.04 7.10 -9.47
N VAL A 639 20.28 6.76 -9.11
CA VAL A 639 21.18 7.65 -8.39
C VAL A 639 22.20 8.17 -9.39
N THR A 640 22.07 9.43 -9.79
CA THR A 640 23.04 10.09 -10.64
C THR A 640 23.84 11.08 -9.83
N THR A 641 25.16 11.02 -9.89
CA THR A 641 26.05 11.99 -9.26
C THR A 641 26.37 13.10 -10.26
N VAL A 642 26.00 14.34 -9.94
CA VAL A 642 26.45 15.52 -10.66
C VAL A 642 27.18 16.40 -9.67
N GLY A 643 28.52 16.41 -9.77
CA GLY A 643 29.39 17.05 -8.78
C GLY A 643 29.36 16.27 -7.45
N ASN A 644 29.23 16.95 -6.31
CA ASN A 644 29.10 16.35 -4.98
C ASN A 644 27.63 16.13 -4.57
N ARG A 645 26.68 16.36 -5.45
CA ARG A 645 25.26 16.17 -5.21
C ARG A 645 24.77 14.88 -5.85
N VAL A 646 23.97 14.14 -5.15
CA VAL A 646 23.37 12.91 -5.64
C VAL A 646 21.88 13.16 -5.87
N TYR A 647 21.47 13.05 -7.12
CA TYR A 647 20.06 13.11 -7.48
C TYR A 647 19.49 11.70 -7.44
N ILE A 648 18.42 11.52 -6.70
CA ILE A 648 17.69 10.27 -6.65
C ILE A 648 16.67 10.31 -7.77
N THR A 649 17.01 9.73 -8.92
CA THR A 649 16.04 9.48 -9.98
C THR A 649 15.55 8.04 -9.92
N GLN A 650 14.28 7.87 -10.18
CA GLN A 650 13.54 6.63 -9.98
C GLN A 650 13.99 5.51 -10.94
N SER A 651 14.98 4.69 -10.56
CA SER A 651 15.16 3.32 -11.09
C SER A 651 16.25 2.56 -10.31
N LEU A 652 15.86 1.69 -9.41
CA LEU A 652 16.75 0.74 -8.76
C LEU A 652 16.41 -0.68 -9.20
N THR A 653 17.40 -1.42 -9.64
CA THR A 653 17.30 -2.87 -9.82
C THR A 653 17.14 -3.55 -8.46
N ASP A 654 16.48 -4.71 -8.43
CA ASP A 654 16.00 -5.48 -7.28
C ASP A 654 16.92 -5.63 -6.05
N ASP A 655 18.20 -5.26 -6.13
CA ASP A 655 19.21 -5.59 -5.11
C ASP A 655 19.84 -4.39 -4.39
N SER A 656 19.50 -3.15 -4.72
CA SER A 656 20.11 -1.98 -4.10
C SER A 656 19.15 -1.22 -3.21
N ARG A 657 19.52 -1.05 -1.95
CA ARG A 657 18.74 -0.31 -0.96
C ARG A 657 19.46 0.95 -0.55
N MET A 658 18.70 2.05 -0.47
CA MET A 658 19.16 3.27 0.19
C MET A 658 18.59 3.31 1.60
N TYR A 659 19.45 3.62 2.55
CA TYR A 659 19.09 3.81 3.94
C TYR A 659 19.25 5.26 4.33
N TYR A 660 18.28 5.81 5.02
CA TYR A 660 18.36 7.16 5.56
C TYR A 660 18.92 7.13 6.97
N VAL A 661 19.83 8.05 7.26
CA VAL A 661 20.48 8.20 8.57
C VAL A 661 20.01 9.48 9.22
N LYS A 662 19.49 9.35 10.43
CA LYS A 662 19.24 10.47 11.33
C LYS A 662 20.48 10.64 12.19
N LEU A 663 21.11 11.80 12.10
CA LEU A 663 22.27 12.13 12.92
C LEU A 663 21.84 12.54 14.32
N ASP A 664 22.68 12.19 15.32
CA ASP A 664 22.40 12.51 16.71
C ASP A 664 22.63 14.02 17.01
N GLY A 665 21.78 14.55 17.88
CA GLY A 665 21.90 15.93 18.37
C GLY A 665 21.56 16.98 17.30
N ASN A 666 22.32 18.08 17.30
CA ASN A 666 22.18 19.19 16.34
C ASN A 666 23.14 19.08 15.16
N ALA A 667 23.66 17.88 14.89
CA ALA A 667 24.56 17.69 13.75
C ALA A 667 23.74 17.79 12.45
N SER A 668 24.18 18.66 11.56
CA SER A 668 23.62 18.83 10.21
C SER A 668 24.48 18.11 9.19
N VAL A 669 23.87 17.73 8.09
CA VAL A 669 24.59 17.20 6.93
C VAL A 669 25.55 18.25 6.34
N GLU A 670 25.23 19.53 6.48
CA GLU A 670 26.08 20.66 6.08
C GLU A 670 27.41 20.70 6.85
N ASP A 671 27.46 20.12 8.06
CA ASP A 671 28.70 20.04 8.86
C ASP A 671 29.68 18.98 8.32
N MET A 672 29.27 18.20 7.31
CA MET A 672 30.08 17.17 6.70
C MET A 672 30.85 17.72 5.51
N THR A 673 32.14 17.87 5.67
CA THR A 673 33.05 18.29 4.61
C THR A 673 33.99 17.16 4.23
N GLY A 674 34.13 16.86 2.94
CA GLY A 674 35.03 15.81 2.46
C GLY A 674 34.46 14.41 2.34
N SER A 675 35.35 13.43 2.20
CA SER A 675 34.96 12.01 2.12
C SER A 675 34.52 11.50 3.48
N GLN A 676 33.34 10.90 3.56
CA GLN A 676 32.77 10.36 4.77
C GLN A 676 32.88 8.83 4.81
N ILE A 677 33.27 8.26 5.94
CA ILE A 677 33.21 6.82 6.18
C ILE A 677 32.07 6.56 7.14
N ILE A 678 31.17 5.69 6.72
CA ILE A 678 30.04 5.27 7.54
C ILE A 678 30.24 3.81 7.94
N SER A 679 30.17 3.56 9.21
CA SER A 679 30.29 2.24 9.79
C SER A 679 29.08 1.88 10.63
N TYR A 680 28.66 0.63 10.57
CA TYR A 680 27.62 0.10 11.43
C TYR A 680 27.93 -1.36 11.80
N PRO A 681 27.53 -1.83 13.00
CA PRO A 681 27.76 -3.20 13.38
C PRO A 681 26.85 -4.14 12.59
N LEU A 682 27.43 -5.16 11.93
CA LEU A 682 26.70 -6.27 11.35
C LEU A 682 26.39 -7.36 12.36
N ILE A 683 27.39 -7.67 13.19
CA ILE A 683 27.32 -8.71 14.22
C ILE A 683 28.10 -8.20 15.44
N SER A 684 27.49 -8.30 16.59
CA SER A 684 28.14 -7.99 17.87
C SER A 684 28.08 -9.23 18.75
N TYR A 685 29.22 -9.65 19.27
CA TYR A 685 29.37 -10.76 20.22
C TYR A 685 30.02 -10.25 21.46
N SER A 686 29.44 -10.61 22.63
CA SER A 686 30.02 -10.35 23.94
C SER A 686 30.74 -11.59 24.46
N ASP A 687 31.85 -11.39 25.16
CA ASP A 687 32.61 -12.44 25.84
C ASP A 687 32.99 -13.65 24.95
N VAL A 688 33.38 -13.37 23.72
CA VAL A 688 33.79 -14.40 22.76
C VAL A 688 35.30 -14.58 22.72
N TYR A 689 35.71 -15.81 22.52
CA TYR A 689 37.10 -16.10 22.17
C TYR A 689 37.31 -15.90 20.69
N THR A 690 38.34 -15.20 20.32
CA THR A 690 38.70 -14.97 18.93
C THR A 690 39.97 -15.68 18.53
N ILE A 691 40.01 -16.20 17.31
CA ILE A 691 41.19 -16.77 16.66
C ILE A 691 41.38 -16.12 15.28
N PRO A 692 42.61 -16.03 14.79
CA PRO A 692 42.85 -15.58 13.41
C PRO A 692 42.12 -16.47 12.38
N ALA A 693 41.65 -15.86 11.32
CA ALA A 693 40.89 -16.59 10.28
C ALA A 693 41.72 -17.66 9.58
N ASP A 694 43.04 -17.46 9.47
CA ASP A 694 44.00 -18.41 8.92
C ASP A 694 44.31 -19.60 9.84
N ALA A 695 43.88 -19.52 11.13
CA ALA A 695 43.91 -20.65 12.04
C ALA A 695 42.71 -21.62 11.85
N LEU A 696 41.72 -21.24 11.01
CA LEU A 696 40.56 -22.07 10.69
C LEU A 696 40.89 -22.95 9.46
N TYR A 697 40.86 -24.25 9.68
CA TYR A 697 40.96 -25.21 8.59
C TYR A 697 39.56 -25.66 8.18
N THR A 698 39.30 -25.59 6.89
CA THR A 698 38.08 -26.13 6.29
C THR A 698 38.49 -27.30 5.38
N GLU A 699 38.02 -28.51 5.68
CA GLU A 699 38.11 -29.63 4.78
C GLU A 699 37.27 -29.45 3.49
#